data_bc0576d180658ddc343b11641a7d4cb5
#
_entry.id   bc0576d180658ddc343b11641a7d4cb5
#
_cell.length_a   1.000
_cell.length_b   1.000
_cell.length_c   1.000
_cell.angle_alpha   90.00
_cell.angle_beta   90.00
_cell.angle_gamma   90.00
#
_symmetry.space_group_name_H-M   'P 1'
#
loop_
_entity.id
_entity.type
_entity.pdbx_description
1 polymer ?
#
loop_
_entity_poly.entity_id
_entity_poly.type
_entity_poly.pdbx_seq_one_letter_code
_entity_poly.pdbx_strand_id
1 'polypeptide(L)'
;MHAPADRIRNVALVGHRGSGKTSLHEALLFEAGVTARLGSVPDGSTVSDSDPDEQARQMSISATLSSFDWRERRINLLDTPGEPSFVADALGALRVCESAVFVVSGVMGVEVSTSRLWARAAELDIARMLFVNMLDRERADFFRALEQLKGAFGAHVVATEIPIGAEQDLQGVVDLVDMKAFRQDSAGRSGWSEIPIPDSHAELAREYRERLMDEVCEVSDALMERYLEGGDISHEEIVEALKEGTNHGKIFPVVCGCATRNLGTARLLDAIVEDLPSPVKHGPLRVGGVELTPSEDRELLAYVFKTRADPFAGRINLLRIYQGVMRADSHVLNTRAHARERIGQLLAFAGREVLHVQELGPGEIGAVAKLKETRAGDWLAGPPPTSSAAPTIDWEEPIEMPRLKLPAPVMAFAVAPKSRGDEEKVLTSLRRLQEEDPTIDLHRDQQTGEQIVAGLSQVHVEVIVDRLRERFGVEVTLKPPRVPYQETIRRSAAGHGRHKKQSGGRGQFGDCRIEIEPMNDPILNDPAHPGFQFVDQIKGGVIPSSFIPAVEKGVREAMEAGVLAGYPVQGVRVRLFDGAYHSVDSSEIAFKLAGVQAMRQALEQADPVLLEPIMLVNLSVPETCVGDVIGDLNSRRGRPQGMEPAGAMTEIRAEVPMAEMLTYAPDLRSITAGQGDYTLEFLRYEELPGHLAQKVVEQASAERAAAHA
;
A
#
# COMPACT_ATOMS: atom_id res chain seq x y z
N MET A 1 -6.24 7.33 34.18
CA MET A 1 -5.84 5.92 34.33
C MET A 1 -6.15 5.23 33.02
N HIS A 2 -5.21 4.53 32.47
CA HIS A 2 -5.39 3.68 31.27
C HIS A 2 -6.12 2.39 31.62
N ALA A 3 -6.67 1.70 30.61
CA ALA A 3 -7.33 0.42 30.80
C ALA A 3 -6.31 -0.71 31.02
N PRO A 4 -6.57 -1.66 31.94
CA PRO A 4 -5.72 -2.85 32.09
C PRO A 4 -5.69 -3.68 30.79
N ALA A 5 -4.53 -4.20 30.41
CA ALA A 5 -4.32 -4.89 29.13
C ALA A 5 -5.20 -6.15 28.96
N ASP A 6 -5.58 -6.83 30.05
CA ASP A 6 -6.50 -7.97 30.03
C ASP A 6 -7.95 -7.58 29.72
N ARG A 7 -8.30 -6.29 29.90
CA ARG A 7 -9.63 -5.74 29.62
C ARG A 7 -9.75 -5.05 28.26
N ILE A 8 -8.70 -5.03 27.46
CA ILE A 8 -8.70 -4.41 26.13
C ILE A 8 -9.07 -5.45 25.06
N ARG A 9 -9.79 -4.99 24.02
CA ARG A 9 -10.02 -5.69 22.76
C ARG A 9 -9.64 -4.76 21.62
N ASN A 10 -8.58 -5.09 20.91
CA ASN A 10 -8.17 -4.38 19.70
C ASN A 10 -8.70 -5.15 18.50
N VAL A 11 -9.62 -4.57 17.76
CA VAL A 11 -10.37 -5.24 16.70
C VAL A 11 -10.34 -4.44 15.43
N ALA A 12 -9.92 -5.05 14.33
CA ALA A 12 -10.00 -4.49 13.00
C ALA A 12 -11.25 -5.02 12.27
N LEU A 13 -12.08 -4.13 11.73
CA LEU A 13 -13.14 -4.48 10.79
C LEU A 13 -12.53 -4.54 9.38
N VAL A 14 -12.49 -5.72 8.80
CA VAL A 14 -11.90 -5.97 7.48
C VAL A 14 -12.87 -6.69 6.55
N GLY A 15 -12.62 -6.64 5.26
CA GLY A 15 -13.47 -7.27 4.24
C GLY A 15 -13.52 -6.46 2.96
N HIS A 16 -14.22 -6.96 1.96
CA HIS A 16 -14.32 -6.35 0.65
C HIS A 16 -15.07 -4.99 0.67
N ARG A 17 -14.84 -4.16 -0.35
CA ARG A 17 -15.62 -2.94 -0.55
C ARG A 17 -17.11 -3.27 -0.69
N GLY A 18 -17.97 -2.51 -0.01
CA GLY A 18 -19.42 -2.70 -0.07
C GLY A 18 -19.96 -3.81 0.84
N SER A 19 -19.14 -4.52 1.64
CA SER A 19 -19.65 -5.50 2.64
C SER A 19 -20.33 -4.86 3.86
N GLY A 20 -20.26 -3.53 4.01
CA GLY A 20 -20.92 -2.79 5.08
C GLY A 20 -20.11 -2.63 6.36
N LYS A 21 -18.78 -2.65 6.29
CA LYS A 21 -17.88 -2.42 7.46
C LYS A 21 -18.18 -1.11 8.18
N THR A 22 -18.20 0.00 7.44
CA THR A 22 -18.50 1.33 7.99
C THR A 22 -19.90 1.40 8.59
N SER A 23 -20.91 0.80 7.94
CA SER A 23 -22.25 0.72 8.51
C SER A 23 -22.28 -0.14 9.80
N LEU A 24 -21.46 -1.20 9.85
CA LEU A 24 -21.30 -2.01 11.05
C LEU A 24 -20.58 -1.24 12.17
N HIS A 25 -19.50 -0.51 11.83
CA HIS A 25 -18.82 0.37 12.78
C HIS A 25 -19.79 1.37 13.41
N GLU A 26 -20.62 2.05 12.60
CA GLU A 26 -21.63 2.98 13.07
C GLU A 26 -22.66 2.31 13.99
N ALA A 27 -23.10 1.09 13.64
CA ALA A 27 -24.07 0.34 14.43
C ALA A 27 -23.48 -0.08 15.79
N LEU A 28 -22.22 -0.50 15.82
CA LEU A 28 -21.52 -0.84 17.07
C LEU A 28 -21.34 0.39 17.98
N LEU A 29 -20.98 1.55 17.42
CA LEU A 29 -20.88 2.82 18.16
C LEU A 29 -22.25 3.27 18.69
N PHE A 30 -23.31 3.12 17.89
CA PHE A 30 -24.65 3.44 18.30
C PHE A 30 -25.11 2.54 19.43
N GLU A 31 -24.91 1.23 19.33
CA GLU A 31 -25.31 0.26 20.36
C GLU A 31 -24.53 0.48 21.66
N ALA A 32 -23.22 0.74 21.57
CA ALA A 32 -22.37 1.09 22.72
C ALA A 32 -22.67 2.47 23.35
N GLY A 33 -23.54 3.26 22.72
CA GLY A 33 -23.93 4.56 23.26
C GLY A 33 -22.98 5.72 22.97
N VAL A 34 -22.01 5.52 22.10
CA VAL A 34 -21.05 6.55 21.67
C VAL A 34 -21.72 7.61 20.80
N THR A 35 -22.62 7.16 19.92
CA THR A 35 -23.41 8.05 19.04
C THR A 35 -24.88 8.06 19.46
N ALA A 36 -25.54 9.22 19.36
CA ALA A 36 -26.94 9.36 19.72
C ALA A 36 -27.90 8.77 18.67
N ARG A 37 -27.43 8.56 17.45
CA ARG A 37 -28.17 8.02 16.30
C ARG A 37 -27.28 7.18 15.42
N LEU A 38 -27.87 6.25 14.70
CA LEU A 38 -27.17 5.43 13.73
C LEU A 38 -26.71 6.29 12.55
N GLY A 39 -25.40 6.27 12.26
CA GLY A 39 -24.80 6.94 11.11
C GLY A 39 -25.14 6.21 9.80
N SER A 40 -25.15 6.95 8.70
CA SER A 40 -25.48 6.45 7.36
C SER A 40 -24.46 6.90 6.34
N VAL A 41 -23.87 5.97 5.59
CA VAL A 41 -22.88 6.27 4.53
C VAL A 41 -23.50 7.11 3.42
N PRO A 42 -24.70 6.80 2.87
CA PRO A 42 -25.34 7.64 1.85
C PRO A 42 -25.60 9.07 2.31
N ASP A 43 -25.89 9.28 3.58
CA ASP A 43 -26.18 10.62 4.14
C ASP A 43 -24.93 11.38 4.58
N GLY A 44 -23.73 10.78 4.46
CA GLY A 44 -22.46 11.37 4.92
C GLY A 44 -22.42 11.67 6.43
N SER A 45 -23.20 10.92 7.24
CA SER A 45 -23.36 11.18 8.67
C SER A 45 -22.51 10.24 9.55
N THR A 46 -21.71 9.38 8.96
CA THR A 46 -20.86 8.40 9.67
C THR A 46 -19.69 9.08 10.41
N VAL A 47 -19.24 8.41 11.46
CA VAL A 47 -18.04 8.81 12.21
C VAL A 47 -16.78 8.55 11.40
N SER A 48 -16.71 7.39 10.74
CA SER A 48 -15.53 6.92 9.99
C SER A 48 -15.27 7.76 8.75
N ASP A 49 -16.21 7.80 7.81
CA ASP A 49 -16.05 8.47 6.51
C ASP A 49 -16.32 9.96 6.68
N SER A 50 -15.43 10.66 7.37
CA SER A 50 -15.60 12.08 7.70
C SER A 50 -14.93 13.04 6.73
N ASP A 51 -13.99 12.56 5.93
CA ASP A 51 -13.29 13.37 4.94
C ASP A 51 -14.19 13.62 3.72
N PRO A 52 -14.14 14.81 3.09
CA PRO A 52 -14.98 15.15 1.94
C PRO A 52 -14.83 14.19 0.75
N ASP A 53 -13.61 13.67 0.51
CA ASP A 53 -13.32 12.71 -0.55
C ASP A 53 -13.96 11.34 -0.29
N GLU A 54 -14.05 10.90 0.97
CA GLU A 54 -14.76 9.68 1.37
C GLU A 54 -16.27 9.82 1.19
N GLN A 55 -16.83 10.96 1.64
CA GLN A 55 -18.26 11.25 1.51
C GLN A 55 -18.70 11.39 0.03
N ALA A 56 -17.92 12.09 -0.78
CA ALA A 56 -18.21 12.26 -2.20
C ALA A 56 -18.18 10.93 -2.98
N ARG A 57 -17.31 10.00 -2.57
CA ARG A 57 -17.14 8.67 -3.20
C ARG A 57 -17.98 7.58 -2.52
N GLN A 58 -18.60 7.88 -1.39
CA GLN A 58 -19.31 6.93 -0.52
C GLN A 58 -18.46 5.68 -0.23
N MET A 59 -17.20 5.91 0.14
CA MET A 59 -16.19 4.86 0.26
C MET A 59 -15.12 5.29 1.26
N SER A 60 -14.80 4.42 2.20
CA SER A 60 -13.68 4.60 3.12
C SER A 60 -12.35 4.58 2.37
N ILE A 61 -11.53 5.57 2.60
CA ILE A 61 -10.17 5.72 2.03
C ILE A 61 -9.11 5.55 3.12
N SER A 62 -9.45 5.92 4.35
CA SER A 62 -8.56 5.88 5.51
C SER A 62 -9.15 5.04 6.63
N ALA A 63 -8.29 4.32 7.38
CA ALA A 63 -8.74 3.64 8.58
C ALA A 63 -9.07 4.64 9.68
N THR A 64 -10.17 4.39 10.40
CA THR A 64 -10.63 5.21 11.52
C THR A 64 -10.64 4.39 12.81
N LEU A 65 -10.06 4.96 13.87
CA LEU A 65 -10.04 4.39 15.22
C LEU A 65 -11.17 5.00 16.05
N SER A 66 -11.96 4.15 16.70
CA SER A 66 -12.91 4.51 17.73
C SER A 66 -12.70 3.64 18.97
N SER A 67 -12.65 4.26 20.15
CA SER A 67 -12.50 3.54 21.42
C SER A 67 -13.74 3.77 22.28
N PHE A 68 -14.26 2.71 22.89
CA PHE A 68 -15.43 2.76 23.76
C PHE A 68 -15.43 1.58 24.74
N ASP A 69 -16.30 1.65 25.75
CA ASP A 69 -16.43 0.59 26.73
C ASP A 69 -17.71 -0.22 26.50
N TRP A 70 -17.60 -1.57 26.58
CA TRP A 70 -18.70 -2.51 26.55
C TRP A 70 -18.50 -3.59 27.61
N ARG A 71 -19.46 -3.80 28.48
CA ARG A 71 -19.39 -4.78 29.60
C ARG A 71 -18.06 -4.72 30.36
N GLU A 72 -17.64 -3.50 30.76
CA GLU A 72 -16.39 -3.23 31.48
C GLU A 72 -15.11 -3.62 30.70
N ARG A 73 -15.18 -3.76 29.39
CA ARG A 73 -14.04 -3.97 28.49
C ARG A 73 -13.88 -2.77 27.59
N ARG A 74 -12.63 -2.34 27.38
CA ARG A 74 -12.28 -1.29 26.42
C ARG A 74 -12.16 -1.93 25.04
N ILE A 75 -12.98 -1.52 24.10
CA ILE A 75 -12.88 -1.92 22.69
C ILE A 75 -12.24 -0.78 21.92
N ASN A 76 -11.11 -1.07 21.25
CA ASN A 76 -10.50 -0.23 20.24
C ASN A 76 -10.86 -0.81 18.88
N LEU A 77 -11.77 -0.17 18.19
CA LEU A 77 -12.31 -0.63 16.92
C LEU A 77 -11.74 0.19 15.77
N LEU A 78 -11.09 -0.48 14.81
CA LEU A 78 -10.54 0.11 13.61
C LEU A 78 -11.43 -0.24 12.41
N ASP A 79 -12.17 0.74 11.88
CA ASP A 79 -12.83 0.61 10.58
C ASP A 79 -11.80 0.78 9.47
N THR A 80 -11.74 -0.14 8.51
CA THR A 80 -10.71 -0.15 7.46
C THR A 80 -11.29 -0.06 6.07
N PRO A 81 -10.57 0.56 5.11
CA PRO A 81 -10.95 0.56 3.70
C PRO A 81 -11.04 -0.87 3.15
N GLY A 82 -12.09 -1.14 2.35
CA GLY A 82 -12.26 -2.43 1.66
C GLY A 82 -11.81 -2.40 0.20
N GLU A 83 -11.49 -1.22 -0.33
CA GLU A 83 -10.97 -1.05 -1.68
C GLU A 83 -9.47 -1.42 -1.71
N PRO A 84 -9.04 -2.32 -2.61
CA PRO A 84 -7.64 -2.75 -2.71
C PRO A 84 -6.63 -1.62 -2.87
N SER A 85 -7.07 -0.49 -3.42
CA SER A 85 -6.23 0.70 -3.62
C SER A 85 -5.80 1.37 -2.31
N PHE A 86 -6.45 1.08 -1.19
CA PHE A 86 -6.18 1.63 0.15
C PHE A 86 -5.85 0.54 1.17
N VAL A 87 -5.38 -0.60 0.71
CA VAL A 87 -5.11 -1.78 1.54
C VAL A 87 -4.03 -1.52 2.62
N ALA A 88 -3.15 -0.53 2.43
CA ALA A 88 -2.11 -0.18 3.40
C ALA A 88 -2.69 0.09 4.80
N ASP A 89 -3.81 0.81 4.87
CA ASP A 89 -4.48 1.12 6.12
C ASP A 89 -5.09 -0.14 6.79
N ALA A 90 -5.66 -1.05 6.00
CA ALA A 90 -6.17 -2.33 6.50
C ALA A 90 -5.02 -3.22 7.04
N LEU A 91 -3.89 -3.27 6.33
CA LEU A 91 -2.70 -3.99 6.78
C LEU A 91 -2.09 -3.37 8.04
N GLY A 92 -2.08 -2.04 8.13
CA GLY A 92 -1.66 -1.30 9.32
C GLY A 92 -2.54 -1.61 10.54
N ALA A 93 -3.87 -1.65 10.35
CA ALA A 93 -4.83 -2.02 11.39
C ALA A 93 -4.63 -3.48 11.85
N LEU A 94 -4.49 -4.42 10.93
CA LEU A 94 -4.21 -5.82 11.25
C LEU A 94 -2.91 -5.97 12.06
N ARG A 95 -1.89 -5.17 11.77
CA ARG A 95 -0.60 -5.23 12.47
C ARG A 95 -0.70 -4.88 13.96
N VAL A 96 -1.67 -4.05 14.34
CA VAL A 96 -1.80 -3.50 15.71
C VAL A 96 -2.98 -4.08 16.50
N CYS A 97 -3.76 -4.99 15.91
CA CYS A 97 -4.86 -5.66 16.58
C CYS A 97 -4.52 -7.11 16.87
N GLU A 98 -5.05 -7.66 17.96
CA GLU A 98 -5.07 -9.10 18.24
C GLU A 98 -6.12 -9.83 17.46
N SER A 99 -7.15 -9.09 17.01
CA SER A 99 -8.34 -9.70 16.43
C SER A 99 -8.83 -8.93 15.21
N ALA A 100 -9.48 -9.65 14.30
CA ALA A 100 -10.16 -9.09 13.16
C ALA A 100 -11.57 -9.68 12.99
N VAL A 101 -12.56 -8.81 12.75
CA VAL A 101 -13.89 -9.20 12.32
C VAL A 101 -13.98 -9.03 10.80
N PHE A 102 -14.12 -10.14 10.10
CA PHE A 102 -14.29 -10.19 8.66
C PHE A 102 -15.76 -10.00 8.31
N VAL A 103 -16.08 -8.83 7.77
CA VAL A 103 -17.44 -8.48 7.36
C VAL A 103 -17.69 -8.96 5.95
N VAL A 104 -18.64 -9.88 5.79
CA VAL A 104 -18.99 -10.55 4.54
C VAL A 104 -20.45 -10.26 4.20
N SER A 105 -20.73 -9.97 2.93
CA SER A 105 -22.09 -9.76 2.46
C SER A 105 -22.84 -11.10 2.34
N GLY A 106 -24.02 -11.22 2.94
CA GLY A 106 -24.91 -12.38 2.77
C GLY A 106 -25.41 -12.57 1.33
N VAL A 107 -25.27 -11.53 0.48
CA VAL A 107 -25.62 -11.58 -0.95
C VAL A 107 -24.44 -12.08 -1.79
N MET A 108 -23.24 -11.49 -1.60
CA MET A 108 -22.07 -11.74 -2.43
C MET A 108 -21.20 -12.89 -1.94
N GLY A 109 -21.23 -13.16 -0.62
CA GLY A 109 -20.37 -14.18 -0.02
C GLY A 109 -18.88 -13.76 0.03
N VAL A 110 -17.99 -14.72 -0.22
CA VAL A 110 -16.54 -14.51 -0.15
C VAL A 110 -16.04 -13.78 -1.40
N GLU A 111 -15.38 -12.66 -1.20
CA GLU A 111 -14.81 -11.82 -2.26
C GLU A 111 -13.29 -11.72 -2.14
N VAL A 112 -12.62 -11.32 -3.22
CA VAL A 112 -11.15 -11.36 -3.37
C VAL A 112 -10.41 -10.63 -2.25
N SER A 113 -10.83 -9.40 -1.89
CA SER A 113 -10.17 -8.66 -0.80
C SER A 113 -10.30 -9.37 0.54
N THR A 114 -11.42 -10.04 0.79
CA THR A 114 -11.66 -10.83 2.01
C THR A 114 -10.66 -11.97 2.10
N SER A 115 -10.46 -12.73 1.01
CA SER A 115 -9.50 -13.86 0.98
C SER A 115 -8.06 -13.40 1.16
N ARG A 116 -7.67 -12.28 0.52
CA ARG A 116 -6.31 -11.71 0.65
C ARG A 116 -6.03 -11.25 2.09
N LEU A 117 -6.97 -10.52 2.70
CA LEU A 117 -6.82 -10.05 4.08
C LEU A 117 -6.88 -11.21 5.08
N TRP A 118 -7.64 -12.27 4.79
CA TRP A 118 -7.66 -13.50 5.60
C TRP A 118 -6.30 -14.18 5.65
N ALA A 119 -5.66 -14.34 4.50
CA ALA A 119 -4.30 -14.90 4.45
C ALA A 119 -3.30 -14.04 5.22
N ARG A 120 -3.39 -12.70 5.09
CA ARG A 120 -2.51 -11.78 5.84
C ARG A 120 -2.78 -11.81 7.34
N ALA A 121 -4.02 -11.93 7.78
CA ALA A 121 -4.36 -12.09 9.19
C ALA A 121 -3.81 -13.41 9.75
N ALA A 122 -3.82 -14.49 8.95
CA ALA A 122 -3.21 -15.76 9.31
C ALA A 122 -1.68 -15.66 9.47
N GLU A 123 -0.98 -14.99 8.55
CA GLU A 123 0.46 -14.74 8.62
C GLU A 123 0.87 -13.91 9.87
N LEU A 124 -0.03 -13.06 10.35
CA LEU A 124 0.17 -12.21 11.52
C LEU A 124 -0.33 -12.85 12.82
N ASP A 125 -0.79 -14.10 12.77
CA ASP A 125 -1.35 -14.85 13.91
C ASP A 125 -2.52 -14.13 14.62
N ILE A 126 -3.39 -13.47 13.84
CA ILE A 126 -4.53 -12.70 14.34
C ILE A 126 -5.73 -13.61 14.53
N ALA A 127 -6.41 -13.50 15.67
CA ALA A 127 -7.69 -14.14 15.93
C ALA A 127 -8.76 -13.62 14.96
N ARG A 128 -9.52 -14.52 14.32
CA ARG A 128 -10.44 -14.17 13.23
C ARG A 128 -11.86 -14.58 13.55
N MET A 129 -12.78 -13.64 13.43
CA MET A 129 -14.22 -13.82 13.54
C MET A 129 -14.88 -13.35 12.25
N LEU A 130 -16.02 -13.91 11.89
CA LEU A 130 -16.76 -13.58 10.68
C LEU A 130 -18.12 -12.99 11.05
N PHE A 131 -18.53 -11.91 10.37
CA PHE A 131 -19.84 -11.31 10.48
C PHE A 131 -20.53 -11.33 9.12
N VAL A 132 -21.58 -12.17 8.97
CA VAL A 132 -22.39 -12.19 7.75
C VAL A 132 -23.43 -11.09 7.84
N ASN A 133 -23.20 -10.02 7.08
CA ASN A 133 -23.97 -8.79 7.06
C ASN A 133 -24.98 -8.74 5.89
N MET A 134 -25.86 -7.75 5.91
CA MET A 134 -26.83 -7.48 4.83
C MET A 134 -27.85 -8.59 4.61
N LEU A 135 -28.21 -9.31 5.66
CA LEU A 135 -29.18 -10.39 5.57
C LEU A 135 -30.62 -9.91 5.30
N ASP A 136 -30.85 -8.59 5.34
CA ASP A 136 -32.12 -7.93 4.96
C ASP A 136 -32.25 -7.66 3.46
N ARG A 137 -31.20 -7.91 2.68
CA ARG A 137 -31.19 -7.65 1.24
C ARG A 137 -31.82 -8.78 0.46
N GLU A 138 -32.39 -8.45 -0.70
CA GLU A 138 -32.88 -9.42 -1.67
C GLU A 138 -31.78 -10.39 -2.08
N ARG A 139 -32.05 -11.69 -2.11
CA ARG A 139 -31.12 -12.80 -2.38
C ARG A 139 -30.03 -13.00 -1.31
N ALA A 140 -30.14 -12.38 -0.16
CA ALA A 140 -29.26 -12.69 0.94
C ALA A 140 -29.57 -14.08 1.50
N ASP A 141 -28.53 -14.89 1.71
CA ASP A 141 -28.66 -16.25 2.24
C ASP A 141 -27.46 -16.54 3.15
N PHE A 142 -27.75 -16.66 4.45
CA PHE A 142 -26.74 -16.95 5.46
C PHE A 142 -26.08 -18.31 5.27
N PHE A 143 -26.86 -19.34 4.98
CA PHE A 143 -26.35 -20.71 4.89
C PHE A 143 -25.49 -20.91 3.64
N ARG A 144 -25.88 -20.30 2.54
CA ARG A 144 -25.05 -20.27 1.33
C ARG A 144 -23.72 -19.53 1.60
N ALA A 145 -23.78 -18.39 2.28
CA ALA A 145 -22.56 -17.64 2.63
C ALA A 145 -21.68 -18.45 3.58
N LEU A 146 -22.23 -19.14 4.57
CA LEU A 146 -21.51 -20.00 5.50
C LEU A 146 -20.79 -21.14 4.77
N GLU A 147 -21.42 -21.81 3.82
CA GLU A 147 -20.78 -22.88 3.03
C GLU A 147 -19.66 -22.34 2.11
N GLN A 148 -19.83 -21.12 1.56
CA GLN A 148 -18.75 -20.46 0.83
C GLN A 148 -17.56 -20.11 1.75
N LEU A 149 -17.82 -19.66 2.96
CA LEU A 149 -16.80 -19.38 3.96
C LEU A 149 -16.03 -20.65 4.35
N LYS A 150 -16.73 -21.77 4.58
CA LYS A 150 -16.10 -23.06 4.82
C LYS A 150 -15.26 -23.52 3.64
N GLY A 151 -15.77 -23.38 2.43
CA GLY A 151 -15.03 -23.72 1.22
C GLY A 151 -13.76 -22.90 1.00
N ALA A 152 -13.77 -21.62 1.42
CA ALA A 152 -12.64 -20.71 1.23
C ALA A 152 -11.64 -20.76 2.40
N PHE A 153 -12.09 -20.95 3.65
CA PHE A 153 -11.27 -20.77 4.86
C PHE A 153 -11.13 -22.02 5.71
N GLY A 154 -11.74 -23.12 5.30
CA GLY A 154 -11.62 -24.42 5.96
C GLY A 154 -12.81 -24.83 6.83
N ALA A 155 -12.78 -26.07 7.28
CA ALA A 155 -13.87 -26.69 8.04
C ALA A 155 -14.12 -26.04 9.41
N HIS A 156 -13.08 -25.46 10.00
CA HIS A 156 -13.12 -24.79 11.32
C HIS A 156 -13.94 -23.48 11.35
N VAL A 157 -14.54 -23.07 10.22
CA VAL A 157 -15.53 -21.99 10.16
C VAL A 157 -16.86 -22.52 10.69
N VAL A 158 -17.30 -22.03 11.84
CA VAL A 158 -18.48 -22.55 12.54
C VAL A 158 -19.44 -21.44 12.93
N ALA A 159 -20.74 -21.66 12.69
CA ALA A 159 -21.75 -20.71 13.13
C ALA A 159 -21.93 -20.77 14.66
N THR A 160 -21.78 -19.63 15.33
CA THR A 160 -22.19 -19.44 16.73
C THR A 160 -23.56 -18.81 16.83
N GLU A 161 -24.07 -18.27 15.73
CA GLU A 161 -25.42 -17.74 15.58
C GLU A 161 -26.04 -18.15 14.25
N ILE A 162 -27.35 -18.29 14.19
CA ILE A 162 -28.13 -18.43 12.96
C ILE A 162 -29.25 -17.40 12.91
N PRO A 163 -29.65 -16.89 11.72
CA PRO A 163 -30.69 -15.87 11.62
C PRO A 163 -32.09 -16.45 11.83
N ILE A 164 -32.99 -15.63 12.36
CA ILE A 164 -34.44 -15.90 12.42
C ILE A 164 -35.10 -15.10 11.30
N GLY A 165 -35.56 -15.80 10.26
CA GLY A 165 -36.10 -15.21 9.05
C GLY A 165 -35.00 -14.89 8.03
N ALA A 166 -35.38 -14.34 6.90
CA ALA A 166 -34.50 -13.97 5.80
C ALA A 166 -35.00 -12.72 5.07
N GLU A 167 -34.13 -11.96 4.44
CA GLU A 167 -34.45 -10.76 3.67
C GLU A 167 -35.33 -9.77 4.48
N GLN A 168 -36.51 -9.43 3.98
CA GLN A 168 -37.40 -8.47 4.64
C GLN A 168 -38.01 -9.05 5.92
N ASP A 169 -38.10 -10.38 6.03
CA ASP A 169 -38.65 -11.09 7.20
C ASP A 169 -37.59 -11.41 8.27
N LEU A 170 -36.36 -10.86 8.11
CA LEU A 170 -35.32 -11.00 9.12
C LEU A 170 -35.73 -10.31 10.42
N GLN A 171 -35.86 -11.09 11.53
CA GLN A 171 -36.40 -10.62 12.80
C GLN A 171 -35.43 -10.71 13.96
N GLY A 172 -34.41 -11.59 13.90
CA GLY A 172 -33.52 -11.83 15.01
C GLY A 172 -32.47 -12.88 14.72
N VAL A 173 -31.88 -13.41 15.78
CA VAL A 173 -30.86 -14.46 15.72
C VAL A 173 -31.12 -15.52 16.81
N VAL A 174 -30.69 -16.75 16.54
CA VAL A 174 -30.58 -17.81 17.57
C VAL A 174 -29.11 -17.93 17.92
N ASP A 175 -28.80 -17.75 19.19
CA ASP A 175 -27.49 -18.02 19.78
C ASP A 175 -27.37 -19.54 20.04
N LEU A 176 -26.38 -20.13 19.41
CA LEU A 176 -26.13 -21.57 19.50
C LEU A 176 -25.27 -21.94 20.71
N VAL A 177 -24.58 -20.98 21.35
CA VAL A 177 -23.80 -21.20 22.57
C VAL A 177 -24.74 -21.35 23.78
N ASP A 178 -25.69 -20.44 23.89
CA ASP A 178 -26.67 -20.42 24.99
C ASP A 178 -27.97 -21.17 24.67
N MET A 179 -28.21 -21.53 23.42
CA MET A 179 -29.47 -22.05 22.90
C MET A 179 -30.66 -21.14 23.25
N LYS A 180 -30.48 -19.85 22.97
CA LYS A 180 -31.47 -18.79 23.18
C LYS A 180 -31.73 -18.06 21.86
N ALA A 181 -32.93 -17.48 21.78
CA ALA A 181 -33.25 -16.64 20.61
C ALA A 181 -33.42 -15.18 21.03
N PHE A 182 -32.94 -14.28 20.17
CA PHE A 182 -33.06 -12.85 20.37
C PHE A 182 -33.80 -12.23 19.19
N ARG A 183 -34.89 -11.54 19.47
CA ARG A 183 -35.69 -10.85 18.47
C ARG A 183 -35.49 -9.35 18.58
N GLN A 184 -35.36 -8.69 17.44
CA GLN A 184 -35.34 -7.24 17.39
C GLN A 184 -36.75 -6.68 17.45
N ASP A 185 -37.09 -5.97 18.53
CA ASP A 185 -38.39 -5.33 18.72
C ASP A 185 -38.43 -3.90 18.15
N SER A 186 -37.27 -3.23 18.08
CA SER A 186 -37.11 -1.92 17.47
C SER A 186 -35.67 -1.71 16.92
N ALA A 187 -35.50 -0.83 15.97
CA ALA A 187 -34.17 -0.43 15.48
C ALA A 187 -33.41 0.51 16.46
N GLY A 188 -33.97 0.76 17.66
CA GLY A 188 -33.35 1.56 18.69
C GLY A 188 -32.23 0.81 19.44
N ARG A 189 -31.47 1.56 20.24
CA ARG A 189 -30.47 0.99 21.14
C ARG A 189 -31.12 0.04 22.14
N SER A 190 -30.49 -1.12 22.38
CA SER A 190 -31.04 -2.17 23.27
C SER A 190 -32.44 -2.63 22.89
N GLY A 191 -32.81 -2.51 21.63
CA GLY A 191 -34.12 -2.89 21.08
C GLY A 191 -34.31 -4.40 20.90
N TRP A 192 -33.79 -5.23 21.82
CA TRP A 192 -33.77 -6.67 21.76
C TRP A 192 -34.55 -7.30 22.92
N SER A 193 -35.24 -8.38 22.62
CA SER A 193 -35.85 -9.24 23.64
C SER A 193 -35.39 -10.69 23.47
N GLU A 194 -35.07 -11.33 24.59
CA GLU A 194 -34.89 -12.78 24.64
C GLU A 194 -36.25 -13.44 24.48
N ILE A 195 -36.35 -14.39 23.57
CA ILE A 195 -37.55 -15.17 23.28
C ILE A 195 -37.21 -16.67 23.26
N PRO A 196 -38.19 -17.57 23.45
CA PRO A 196 -37.96 -18.98 23.14
C PRO A 196 -37.58 -19.18 21.69
N ILE A 197 -36.72 -20.18 21.41
CA ILE A 197 -36.38 -20.54 20.01
C ILE A 197 -37.68 -20.90 19.29
N PRO A 198 -38.01 -20.23 18.16
CA PRO A 198 -39.22 -20.55 17.41
C PRO A 198 -39.24 -22.01 16.97
N ASP A 199 -40.39 -22.67 16.98
CA ASP A 199 -40.53 -24.08 16.58
C ASP A 199 -39.98 -24.36 15.18
N SER A 200 -40.14 -23.39 14.26
CA SER A 200 -39.59 -23.45 12.91
C SER A 200 -38.05 -23.48 12.82
N HIS A 201 -37.37 -23.09 13.89
CA HIS A 201 -35.88 -23.04 13.95
C HIS A 201 -35.32 -24.05 14.97
N ALA A 202 -36.15 -24.73 15.75
CA ALA A 202 -35.70 -25.60 16.83
C ALA A 202 -34.85 -26.80 16.35
N GLU A 203 -35.21 -27.41 15.22
CA GLU A 203 -34.45 -28.52 14.63
C GLU A 203 -33.13 -28.01 14.02
N LEU A 204 -33.18 -26.92 13.27
CA LEU A 204 -32.01 -26.27 12.66
C LEU A 204 -31.01 -25.81 13.74
N ALA A 205 -31.50 -25.20 14.83
CA ALA A 205 -30.67 -24.78 15.95
C ALA A 205 -29.95 -25.96 16.61
N ARG A 206 -30.62 -27.10 16.76
CA ARG A 206 -29.98 -28.32 17.29
C ARG A 206 -28.90 -28.85 16.36
N GLU A 207 -29.19 -28.95 15.06
CA GLU A 207 -28.23 -29.39 14.07
C GLU A 207 -26.96 -28.52 14.07
N TYR A 208 -27.10 -27.20 14.06
CA TYR A 208 -25.94 -26.29 14.06
C TYR A 208 -25.26 -26.24 15.44
N ARG A 209 -25.99 -26.48 16.53
CA ARG A 209 -25.38 -26.64 17.85
C ARG A 209 -24.50 -27.89 17.91
N GLU A 210 -24.92 -29.01 17.36
CA GLU A 210 -24.11 -30.25 17.29
C GLU A 210 -22.82 -29.98 16.53
N ARG A 211 -22.89 -29.33 15.36
CA ARG A 211 -21.69 -28.95 14.57
C ARG A 211 -20.76 -28.00 15.34
N LEU A 212 -21.35 -27.05 16.10
CA LEU A 212 -20.56 -26.17 16.96
C LEU A 212 -19.84 -26.96 18.06
N MET A 213 -20.52 -27.91 18.68
CA MET A 213 -19.94 -28.71 19.75
C MET A 213 -18.83 -29.63 19.24
N ASP A 214 -18.98 -30.22 18.07
CA ASP A 214 -17.91 -31.02 17.43
C ASP A 214 -16.62 -30.19 17.31
N GLU A 215 -16.66 -28.98 16.76
CA GLU A 215 -15.50 -28.11 16.60
C GLU A 215 -14.94 -27.59 17.95
N VAL A 216 -15.84 -27.23 18.89
CA VAL A 216 -15.41 -26.76 20.22
C VAL A 216 -14.70 -27.85 21.00
N CYS A 217 -15.16 -29.10 20.91
CA CYS A 217 -14.56 -30.21 21.63
C CYS A 217 -13.20 -30.60 21.04
N GLU A 218 -12.96 -30.38 19.75
CA GLU A 218 -11.66 -30.65 19.10
C GLU A 218 -10.51 -29.75 19.63
N VAL A 219 -10.81 -28.64 20.31
CA VAL A 219 -9.79 -27.75 20.88
C VAL A 219 -8.98 -28.45 21.99
N SER A 220 -9.60 -29.38 22.73
CA SER A 220 -8.99 -30.05 23.87
C SER A 220 -9.36 -31.55 23.90
N ASP A 221 -8.33 -32.42 23.96
CA ASP A 221 -8.52 -33.87 24.07
C ASP A 221 -9.45 -34.26 25.24
N ALA A 222 -9.33 -33.55 26.36
CA ALA A 222 -10.16 -33.80 27.54
C ALA A 222 -11.66 -33.45 27.34
N LEU A 223 -11.92 -32.37 26.58
CA LEU A 223 -13.28 -32.00 26.20
C LEU A 223 -13.89 -33.01 25.21
N MET A 224 -13.08 -33.42 24.21
CA MET A 224 -13.48 -34.41 23.22
C MET A 224 -13.82 -35.78 23.85
N GLU A 225 -12.95 -36.27 24.72
CA GLU A 225 -13.19 -37.54 25.42
C GLU A 225 -14.51 -37.50 26.19
N ARG A 226 -14.73 -36.44 26.99
CA ARG A 226 -15.96 -36.27 27.78
C ARG A 226 -17.20 -36.12 26.90
N TYR A 227 -17.10 -35.39 25.77
CA TYR A 227 -18.21 -35.22 24.82
C TYR A 227 -18.62 -36.56 24.18
N LEU A 228 -17.63 -37.37 23.75
CA LEU A 228 -17.86 -38.68 23.14
C LEU A 228 -18.47 -39.69 24.15
N GLU A 229 -18.15 -39.56 25.45
CA GLU A 229 -18.74 -40.36 26.52
C GLU A 229 -20.15 -39.89 26.90
N GLY A 230 -20.67 -38.84 26.28
CA GLY A 230 -21.99 -38.26 26.57
C GLY A 230 -22.05 -37.44 27.85
N GLY A 231 -20.85 -36.97 28.33
CA GLY A 231 -20.75 -36.07 29.47
C GLY A 231 -21.24 -34.66 29.14
N ASP A 232 -21.80 -33.97 30.15
CA ASP A 232 -22.23 -32.59 30.00
C ASP A 232 -21.05 -31.62 29.99
N ILE A 233 -21.09 -30.64 29.10
CA ILE A 233 -20.09 -29.58 28.99
C ILE A 233 -20.75 -28.25 29.37
N SER A 234 -20.20 -27.56 30.36
CA SER A 234 -20.78 -26.33 30.87
C SER A 234 -20.63 -25.17 29.87
N HIS A 235 -21.47 -24.16 30.02
CA HIS A 235 -21.41 -22.93 29.22
C HIS A 235 -20.01 -22.27 29.30
N GLU A 236 -19.45 -22.18 30.51
CA GLU A 236 -18.15 -21.58 30.75
C GLU A 236 -17.02 -22.32 29.99
N GLU A 237 -17.11 -23.66 29.93
CA GLU A 237 -16.16 -24.50 29.21
C GLU A 237 -16.25 -24.30 27.69
N ILE A 238 -17.47 -24.14 27.18
CA ILE A 238 -17.71 -23.86 25.76
C ILE A 238 -17.14 -22.49 25.39
N VAL A 239 -17.42 -21.45 26.16
CA VAL A 239 -16.92 -20.10 25.94
C VAL A 239 -15.38 -20.04 26.00
N GLU A 240 -14.77 -20.71 26.99
CA GLU A 240 -13.32 -20.75 27.11
C GLU A 240 -12.68 -21.52 25.95
N ALA A 241 -13.27 -22.63 25.49
CA ALA A 241 -12.79 -23.39 24.35
C ALA A 241 -12.94 -22.61 23.03
N LEU A 242 -14.07 -21.90 22.85
CA LEU A 242 -14.23 -20.97 21.71
C LEU A 242 -13.15 -19.90 21.69
N LYS A 243 -12.89 -19.26 22.82
CA LYS A 243 -11.85 -18.23 22.95
C LYS A 243 -10.46 -18.79 22.68
N GLU A 244 -10.14 -19.94 23.23
CA GLU A 244 -8.86 -20.61 23.01
C GLU A 244 -8.70 -21.03 21.55
N GLY A 245 -9.74 -21.66 20.97
CA GLY A 245 -9.76 -22.06 19.56
C GLY A 245 -9.63 -20.87 18.60
N THR A 246 -10.34 -19.78 18.90
CA THR A 246 -10.30 -18.55 18.07
C THR A 246 -8.92 -17.87 18.18
N ASN A 247 -8.35 -17.79 19.39
CA ASN A 247 -7.04 -17.22 19.62
C ASN A 247 -5.94 -17.93 18.85
N HIS A 248 -6.01 -19.25 18.75
CA HIS A 248 -5.00 -20.06 18.05
C HIS A 248 -5.36 -20.41 16.60
N GLY A 249 -6.40 -19.78 16.03
CA GLY A 249 -6.84 -20.01 14.65
C GLY A 249 -7.32 -21.43 14.37
N LYS A 250 -7.82 -22.13 15.39
CA LYS A 250 -8.43 -23.47 15.30
C LYS A 250 -9.94 -23.42 15.12
N ILE A 251 -10.59 -22.33 15.51
CA ILE A 251 -12.02 -22.07 15.32
C ILE A 251 -12.19 -20.66 14.77
N PHE A 252 -13.11 -20.51 13.86
CA PHE A 252 -13.51 -19.22 13.29
C PHE A 252 -15.00 -19.00 13.48
N PRO A 253 -15.42 -18.30 14.56
CA PRO A 253 -16.81 -18.04 14.87
C PRO A 253 -17.49 -17.22 13.78
N VAL A 254 -18.71 -17.60 13.40
CA VAL A 254 -19.54 -16.86 12.45
C VAL A 254 -20.79 -16.38 13.19
N VAL A 255 -20.92 -15.07 13.26
CA VAL A 255 -22.11 -14.37 13.75
C VAL A 255 -22.80 -13.66 12.59
N CYS A 256 -24.04 -13.23 12.77
CA CYS A 256 -24.83 -12.70 11.67
C CYS A 256 -25.72 -11.51 12.03
N GLY A 257 -26.10 -10.72 11.00
CA GLY A 257 -27.00 -9.61 11.26
C GLY A 257 -27.22 -8.67 10.08
N CYS A 258 -27.66 -7.47 10.40
CA CYS A 258 -27.87 -6.37 9.47
C CYS A 258 -27.49 -5.05 10.14
N ALA A 259 -26.34 -4.50 9.77
CA ALA A 259 -25.79 -3.29 10.38
C ALA A 259 -26.71 -2.07 10.21
N THR A 260 -27.32 -1.87 9.03
CA THR A 260 -28.21 -0.74 8.74
C THR A 260 -29.52 -0.77 9.52
N ARG A 261 -29.90 -1.92 10.07
CA ARG A 261 -31.05 -2.10 10.94
C ARG A 261 -30.68 -2.23 12.42
N ASN A 262 -29.40 -2.14 12.75
CA ASN A 262 -28.89 -2.43 14.11
C ASN A 262 -29.26 -3.85 14.60
N LEU A 263 -29.32 -4.83 13.68
CA LEU A 263 -29.70 -6.21 13.98
C LEU A 263 -28.44 -7.09 14.12
N GLY A 264 -28.30 -7.81 15.24
CA GLY A 264 -27.13 -8.66 15.56
C GLY A 264 -25.93 -7.89 16.16
N THR A 265 -25.98 -6.58 16.23
CA THR A 265 -24.84 -5.72 16.65
C THR A 265 -24.51 -5.82 18.13
N ALA A 266 -25.50 -5.86 19.01
CA ALA A 266 -25.28 -6.10 20.44
C ALA A 266 -24.64 -7.48 20.67
N ARG A 267 -25.10 -8.51 19.95
CA ARG A 267 -24.54 -9.87 20.04
C ARG A 267 -23.10 -9.93 19.52
N LEU A 268 -22.82 -9.21 18.44
CA LEU A 268 -21.42 -9.08 17.97
C LEU A 268 -20.52 -8.40 19.01
N LEU A 269 -21.01 -7.35 19.70
CA LEU A 269 -20.25 -6.73 20.80
C LEU A 269 -19.99 -7.71 21.95
N ASP A 270 -20.97 -8.55 22.28
CA ASP A 270 -20.83 -9.60 23.26
C ASP A 270 -19.79 -10.64 22.82
N ALA A 271 -19.89 -11.14 21.58
CA ALA A 271 -18.94 -12.08 21.00
C ALA A 271 -17.49 -11.50 20.90
N ILE A 272 -17.33 -10.21 20.60
CA ILE A 272 -16.01 -9.53 20.64
C ILE A 272 -15.42 -9.61 22.05
N VAL A 273 -16.22 -9.44 23.09
CA VAL A 273 -15.74 -9.49 24.48
C VAL A 273 -15.47 -10.93 24.93
N GLU A 274 -16.32 -11.87 24.56
CA GLU A 274 -16.32 -13.25 25.04
C GLU A 274 -15.37 -14.15 24.25
N ASP A 275 -15.36 -14.07 22.91
CA ASP A 275 -14.65 -15.02 22.05
C ASP A 275 -13.28 -14.49 21.56
N LEU A 276 -13.06 -13.16 21.53
CA LEU A 276 -11.82 -12.60 21.04
C LEU A 276 -10.81 -12.34 22.18
N PRO A 277 -9.49 -12.54 21.94
CA PRO A 277 -8.48 -12.39 22.96
C PRO A 277 -8.22 -10.93 23.34
N SER A 278 -7.79 -10.72 24.58
CA SER A 278 -7.10 -9.51 25.01
C SER A 278 -5.60 -9.56 24.62
N PRO A 279 -4.87 -8.43 24.67
CA PRO A 279 -3.41 -8.43 24.49
C PRO A 279 -2.69 -9.44 25.40
N VAL A 280 -3.17 -9.64 26.62
CA VAL A 280 -2.59 -10.61 27.57
C VAL A 280 -2.91 -12.04 27.18
N LYS A 281 -4.15 -12.32 26.79
CA LYS A 281 -4.59 -13.68 26.42
C LYS A 281 -4.02 -14.13 25.08
N HIS A 282 -3.88 -13.21 24.12
CA HIS A 282 -3.21 -13.50 22.85
C HIS A 282 -1.77 -13.96 23.05
N GLY A 283 -1.13 -13.44 24.07
CA GLY A 283 0.25 -13.78 24.41
C GLY A 283 1.29 -12.80 23.86
N PRO A 284 2.56 -13.06 24.14
CA PRO A 284 3.63 -12.15 23.75
C PRO A 284 3.86 -12.14 22.24
N LEU A 285 4.02 -10.94 21.68
CA LEU A 285 4.39 -10.76 20.29
C LEU A 285 5.91 -10.89 20.13
N ARG A 286 6.37 -11.69 19.18
CA ARG A 286 7.81 -11.81 18.86
C ARG A 286 8.14 -10.93 17.65
N VAL A 287 9.01 -9.94 17.85
CA VAL A 287 9.40 -8.99 16.81
C VAL A 287 10.91 -8.79 16.83
N GLY A 288 11.59 -9.03 15.71
CA GLY A 288 13.05 -8.84 15.62
C GLY A 288 13.86 -9.66 16.64
N GLY A 289 13.33 -10.81 17.08
CA GLY A 289 13.98 -11.65 18.12
C GLY A 289 13.67 -11.20 19.56
N VAL A 290 12.93 -10.10 19.75
CA VAL A 290 12.50 -9.59 21.06
C VAL A 290 11.07 -10.07 21.34
N GLU A 291 10.84 -10.54 22.56
CA GLU A 291 9.52 -10.92 23.05
C GLU A 291 8.86 -9.72 23.78
N LEU A 292 7.79 -9.22 23.20
CA LEU A 292 7.02 -8.08 23.72
C LEU A 292 5.86 -8.57 24.57
N THR A 293 5.93 -8.31 25.86
CA THR A 293 4.89 -8.68 26.83
C THR A 293 4.10 -7.45 27.25
N PRO A 294 2.76 -7.45 27.21
CA PRO A 294 1.95 -6.30 27.64
C PRO A 294 2.01 -6.12 29.17
N SER A 295 3.07 -5.44 29.64
CA SER A 295 3.34 -5.15 31.05
C SER A 295 3.78 -3.69 31.23
N GLU A 296 3.28 -3.06 32.28
CA GLU A 296 3.61 -1.67 32.64
C GLU A 296 5.02 -1.55 33.25
N ASP A 297 5.54 -2.64 33.81
CA ASP A 297 6.84 -2.68 34.50
C ASP A 297 8.03 -2.78 33.53
N ARG A 298 7.78 -2.85 32.23
CA ARG A 298 8.79 -2.89 31.18
C ARG A 298 9.07 -1.50 30.62
N GLU A 299 10.19 -1.37 29.90
CA GLU A 299 10.45 -0.18 29.08
C GLU A 299 9.34 0.06 28.07
N LEU A 300 9.09 1.33 27.77
CA LEU A 300 8.09 1.68 26.76
C LEU A 300 8.54 1.20 25.38
N LEU A 301 7.65 0.52 24.69
CA LEU A 301 7.75 0.25 23.25
C LEU A 301 6.40 0.42 22.58
N ALA A 302 6.35 1.34 21.61
CA ALA A 302 5.15 1.67 20.86
C ALA A 302 5.43 1.62 19.35
N TYR A 303 4.47 1.14 18.59
CA TYR A 303 4.53 1.07 17.13
C TYR A 303 3.57 2.07 16.49
N VAL A 304 4.08 2.87 15.57
CA VAL A 304 3.31 3.84 14.79
C VAL A 304 2.79 3.16 13.53
N PHE A 305 1.49 2.95 13.45
CA PHE A 305 0.90 2.24 12.31
C PHE A 305 0.29 3.15 11.25
N LYS A 306 0.00 4.41 11.61
CA LYS A 306 -0.59 5.39 10.71
C LYS A 306 -0.12 6.81 11.03
N THR A 307 0.10 7.59 9.99
CA THR A 307 0.35 9.03 10.08
C THR A 307 -0.73 9.77 9.31
N ARG A 308 -1.26 10.85 9.87
CA ARG A 308 -2.22 11.76 9.21
C ARG A 308 -1.65 13.17 9.24
N ALA A 309 -1.68 13.86 8.12
CA ALA A 309 -1.34 15.28 8.05
C ALA A 309 -2.60 16.11 8.28
N ASP A 310 -2.67 16.76 9.42
CA ASP A 310 -3.76 17.68 9.73
C ASP A 310 -3.32 19.12 9.44
N PRO A 311 -4.14 19.95 8.74
CA PRO A 311 -3.77 21.32 8.39
C PRO A 311 -3.49 22.21 9.61
N PHE A 312 -4.09 21.93 10.77
CA PHE A 312 -3.99 22.73 11.99
C PHE A 312 -3.09 22.10 13.04
N ALA A 313 -3.27 20.81 13.30
CA ALA A 313 -2.48 20.06 14.28
C ALA A 313 -1.12 19.62 13.73
N GLY A 314 -0.91 19.69 12.42
CA GLY A 314 0.28 19.18 11.74
C GLY A 314 0.23 17.67 11.61
N ARG A 315 1.33 16.97 11.92
CA ARG A 315 1.40 15.51 11.84
C ARG A 315 0.78 14.88 13.09
N ILE A 316 -0.18 13.96 12.91
CA ILE A 316 -0.78 13.11 13.93
C ILE A 316 -0.36 11.68 13.67
N ASN A 317 0.29 11.06 14.63
CA ASN A 317 0.79 9.68 14.54
C ASN A 317 -0.08 8.78 15.42
N LEU A 318 -0.82 7.84 14.80
CA LEU A 318 -1.55 6.81 15.52
C LEU A 318 -0.58 5.68 15.86
N LEU A 319 -0.64 5.23 17.10
CA LEU A 319 0.29 4.25 17.63
C LEU A 319 -0.39 3.28 18.59
N ARG A 320 0.25 2.12 18.75
CA ARG A 320 -0.11 1.15 19.74
C ARG A 320 1.03 0.97 20.75
N ILE A 321 0.67 0.91 22.03
CA ILE A 321 1.60 0.56 23.11
C ILE A 321 1.66 -0.96 23.25
N TYR A 322 2.84 -1.56 23.05
CA TYR A 322 3.04 -3.00 23.24
C TYR A 322 3.48 -3.33 24.65
N GLN A 323 4.35 -2.52 25.24
CA GLN A 323 4.78 -2.64 26.63
C GLN A 323 5.16 -1.27 27.20
N GLY A 324 5.24 -1.18 28.52
CA GLY A 324 5.51 0.06 29.22
C GLY A 324 4.34 1.04 29.16
N VAL A 325 4.54 2.24 29.65
CA VAL A 325 3.54 3.32 29.70
C VAL A 325 4.07 4.57 29.03
N MET A 326 3.36 5.06 28.01
CA MET A 326 3.65 6.36 27.38
C MET A 326 2.95 7.47 28.15
N ARG A 327 3.70 8.52 28.54
CA ARG A 327 3.15 9.65 29.28
C ARG A 327 3.23 10.94 28.49
N ALA A 328 2.25 11.80 28.68
CA ALA A 328 2.31 13.18 28.18
C ALA A 328 3.53 13.90 28.76
N ASP A 329 4.04 14.88 28.04
CA ASP A 329 5.24 15.67 28.40
C ASP A 329 6.53 14.86 28.65
N SER A 330 6.60 13.64 28.10
CA SER A 330 7.78 12.76 28.17
C SER A 330 8.64 12.83 26.90
N HIS A 331 9.73 12.07 26.88
CA HIS A 331 10.59 11.91 25.71
C HIS A 331 10.72 10.44 25.34
N VAL A 332 10.75 10.17 24.05
CA VAL A 332 10.96 8.85 23.46
C VAL A 332 12.07 8.90 22.42
N LEU A 333 12.64 7.77 22.11
CA LEU A 333 13.58 7.57 21.02
C LEU A 333 12.85 6.96 19.82
N ASN A 334 12.92 7.58 18.66
CA ASN A 334 12.58 6.96 17.40
C ASN A 334 13.72 6.05 16.97
N THR A 335 13.49 4.75 16.95
CA THR A 335 14.55 3.74 16.73
C THR A 335 15.12 3.77 15.32
N ARG A 336 14.32 4.13 14.30
CA ARG A 336 14.79 4.27 12.91
C ARG A 336 15.59 5.55 12.68
N ALA A 337 15.07 6.68 13.19
CA ALA A 337 15.68 7.99 12.96
C ALA A 337 16.83 8.29 13.94
N HIS A 338 17.03 7.44 14.96
CA HIS A 338 17.96 7.66 16.07
C HIS A 338 17.77 9.05 16.71
N ALA A 339 16.52 9.54 16.74
CA ALA A 339 16.17 10.87 17.17
C ALA A 339 15.31 10.84 18.45
N ARG A 340 15.63 11.72 19.40
CA ARG A 340 14.78 11.95 20.57
C ARG A 340 13.62 12.85 20.19
N GLU A 341 12.39 12.37 20.46
CA GLU A 341 11.16 13.12 20.24
C GLU A 341 10.46 13.43 21.56
N ARG A 342 9.89 14.63 21.64
CA ARG A 342 9.07 15.00 22.79
C ARG A 342 7.63 14.60 22.53
N ILE A 343 7.06 13.80 23.41
CA ILE A 343 5.63 13.54 23.48
C ILE A 343 4.98 14.75 24.14
N GLY A 344 4.21 15.51 23.38
CA GLY A 344 3.42 16.61 23.93
C GLY A 344 2.12 16.09 24.52
N GLN A 345 1.06 16.17 23.74
CA GLN A 345 -0.27 15.69 24.11
C GLN A 345 -0.50 14.28 23.57
N LEU A 346 -1.08 13.44 24.42
CA LEU A 346 -1.60 12.12 24.04
C LEU A 346 -3.09 12.23 23.75
N LEU A 347 -3.54 11.57 22.70
CA LEU A 347 -4.90 11.61 22.18
C LEU A 347 -5.51 10.20 22.20
N ALA A 348 -6.76 10.10 22.64
CA ALA A 348 -7.63 8.94 22.49
C ALA A 348 -8.88 9.36 21.69
N PHE A 349 -9.57 8.42 21.08
CA PHE A 349 -10.69 8.67 20.19
C PHE A 349 -11.96 8.01 20.70
N ALA A 350 -12.99 8.79 21.01
CA ALA A 350 -14.32 8.32 21.36
C ALA A 350 -15.32 8.76 20.28
N GLY A 351 -15.52 7.90 19.27
CA GLY A 351 -16.24 8.30 18.06
C GLY A 351 -15.56 9.46 17.36
N ARG A 352 -16.25 10.59 17.17
CA ARG A 352 -15.68 11.83 16.59
C ARG A 352 -14.88 12.67 17.59
N GLU A 353 -15.03 12.40 18.86
CA GLU A 353 -14.40 13.20 19.92
C GLU A 353 -12.94 12.78 20.10
N VAL A 354 -12.07 13.77 20.16
CA VAL A 354 -10.66 13.60 20.47
C VAL A 354 -10.45 13.99 21.94
N LEU A 355 -10.06 13.01 22.73
CA LEU A 355 -9.85 13.15 24.15
C LEU A 355 -8.35 13.32 24.46
N HIS A 356 -8.01 14.28 25.30
CA HIS A 356 -6.66 14.42 25.83
C HIS A 356 -6.47 13.50 27.02
N VAL A 357 -5.49 12.61 26.94
CA VAL A 357 -5.16 11.66 28.01
C VAL A 357 -3.75 11.92 28.55
N GLN A 358 -3.52 11.57 29.82
CA GLN A 358 -2.21 11.80 30.46
C GLN A 358 -1.23 10.66 30.19
N GLU A 359 -1.75 9.46 29.99
CA GLU A 359 -0.96 8.24 29.75
C GLU A 359 -1.72 7.26 28.89
N LEU A 360 -0.95 6.41 28.17
CA LEU A 360 -1.42 5.24 27.43
C LEU A 360 -0.63 4.04 27.93
N GLY A 361 -1.34 2.98 28.33
CA GLY A 361 -0.78 1.74 28.85
C GLY A 361 -0.62 0.65 27.81
N PRO A 362 -0.04 -0.50 28.21
CA PRO A 362 0.15 -1.65 27.34
C PRO A 362 -1.17 -2.13 26.73
N GLY A 363 -1.20 -2.37 25.42
CA GLY A 363 -2.39 -2.78 24.68
C GLY A 363 -3.26 -1.62 24.19
N GLU A 364 -3.10 -0.40 24.68
CA GLU A 364 -3.89 0.74 24.23
C GLU A 364 -3.43 1.25 22.86
N ILE A 365 -4.39 1.75 22.09
CA ILE A 365 -4.19 2.45 20.83
C ILE A 365 -4.59 3.90 21.02
N GLY A 366 -3.72 4.83 20.62
CA GLY A 366 -3.96 6.25 20.72
C GLY A 366 -3.17 7.03 19.68
N ALA A 367 -3.00 8.33 19.88
CA ALA A 367 -2.21 9.15 18.96
C ALA A 367 -1.37 10.21 19.68
N VAL A 368 -0.35 10.66 18.95
CA VAL A 368 0.52 11.77 19.34
C VAL A 368 0.59 12.78 18.20
N ALA A 369 0.44 14.05 18.51
CA ALA A 369 0.57 15.12 17.54
C ALA A 369 1.97 15.75 17.55
N LYS A 370 2.37 16.28 16.37
CA LYS A 370 3.57 17.14 16.20
C LYS A 370 4.92 16.45 16.40
N LEU A 371 5.01 15.13 16.22
CA LEU A 371 6.30 14.46 16.10
C LEU A 371 6.99 14.88 14.79
N LYS A 372 8.31 15.10 14.83
CA LYS A 372 9.06 15.68 13.70
C LYS A 372 9.58 14.62 12.74
N GLU A 373 10.23 13.59 13.28
CA GLU A 373 10.93 12.57 12.49
C GLU A 373 10.11 11.26 12.35
N THR A 374 9.06 11.12 13.18
CA THR A 374 8.26 9.91 13.27
C THR A 374 7.23 9.80 12.15
N ARG A 375 7.15 8.62 11.54
CA ARG A 375 6.19 8.26 10.48
C ARG A 375 5.66 6.84 10.68
N ALA A 376 4.65 6.46 9.91
CA ALA A 376 4.12 5.11 9.93
C ALA A 376 5.22 4.06 9.65
N GLY A 377 5.21 2.99 10.44
CA GLY A 377 6.23 1.95 10.43
C GLY A 377 7.38 2.15 11.44
N ASP A 378 7.41 3.27 12.15
CA ASP A 378 8.44 3.55 13.15
C ASP A 378 8.09 2.96 14.52
N TRP A 379 9.13 2.60 15.27
CA TRP A 379 9.04 2.23 16.67
C TRP A 379 9.55 3.35 17.57
N LEU A 380 8.79 3.59 18.61
CA LEU A 380 9.13 4.57 19.66
C LEU A 380 9.42 3.82 20.93
N ALA A 381 10.58 4.07 21.48
CA ALA A 381 11.06 3.42 22.68
C ALA A 381 11.26 4.48 23.79
N GLY A 382 10.95 4.11 25.03
CA GLY A 382 11.10 4.99 26.20
C GLY A 382 12.02 4.38 27.25
N PRO A 383 12.57 5.17 28.21
CA PRO A 383 13.45 4.65 29.22
C PRO A 383 12.76 3.57 30.07
N PRO A 384 13.51 2.59 30.60
CA PRO A 384 12.96 1.61 31.54
C PRO A 384 12.45 2.31 32.80
N PRO A 385 11.41 1.76 33.44
CA PRO A 385 10.97 2.25 34.74
C PRO A 385 12.17 2.12 35.73
N THR A 386 12.26 3.08 36.65
CA THR A 386 13.35 3.17 37.66
C THR A 386 13.48 1.97 38.58
N SER A 387 12.50 1.05 38.55
CA SER A 387 12.43 -0.19 39.32
C SER A 387 12.83 -1.46 38.55
N SER A 388 13.16 -1.37 37.25
CA SER A 388 13.44 -2.51 36.40
C SER A 388 14.88 -3.00 36.58
N ALA A 389 15.05 -4.31 36.80
CA ALA A 389 16.32 -4.98 36.66
C ALA A 389 16.67 -5.10 35.17
N ALA A 390 17.77 -4.55 34.73
CA ALA A 390 18.36 -4.60 33.38
C ALA A 390 17.40 -4.34 32.20
N PRO A 391 17.66 -3.35 31.33
CA PRO A 391 16.85 -3.11 30.14
C PRO A 391 16.87 -4.35 29.25
N THR A 392 15.73 -4.76 28.73
CA THR A 392 15.60 -5.86 27.76
C THR A 392 15.95 -5.42 26.34
N ILE A 393 16.08 -4.10 26.11
CA ILE A 393 16.38 -3.48 24.82
C ILE A 393 17.66 -2.69 24.98
N ASP A 394 18.65 -2.96 24.15
CA ASP A 394 19.84 -2.11 24.05
C ASP A 394 19.49 -0.86 23.25
N TRP A 395 19.55 0.29 23.89
CA TRP A 395 19.24 1.61 23.29
C TRP A 395 20.31 2.08 22.31
N GLU A 396 21.48 1.49 22.34
CA GLU A 396 22.60 1.82 21.45
C GLU A 396 22.56 0.98 20.18
N GLU A 397 21.90 -0.18 20.20
CA GLU A 397 21.66 -1.00 19.01
C GLU A 397 20.19 -0.89 18.56
N PRO A 398 19.93 -0.44 17.32
CA PRO A 398 18.57 -0.35 16.82
C PRO A 398 17.97 -1.74 16.69
N ILE A 399 16.79 -1.95 17.31
CA ILE A 399 16.01 -3.16 17.06
C ILE A 399 15.50 -3.09 15.63
N GLU A 400 16.00 -3.94 14.76
CA GLU A 400 15.43 -4.12 13.43
C GLU A 400 14.06 -4.77 13.54
N MET A 401 13.03 -3.94 13.51
CA MET A 401 11.65 -4.39 13.53
C MET A 401 11.18 -4.67 12.10
N PRO A 402 10.55 -5.83 11.83
CA PRO A 402 10.08 -6.17 10.51
C PRO A 402 9.07 -5.12 10.03
N ARG A 403 9.35 -4.55 8.88
CA ARG A 403 8.44 -3.62 8.21
C ARG A 403 7.26 -4.38 7.64
N LEU A 404 6.11 -3.74 7.63
CA LEU A 404 4.93 -4.24 6.94
C LEU A 404 5.23 -4.33 5.43
N LYS A 405 5.04 -5.51 4.84
CA LYS A 405 5.15 -5.67 3.38
C LYS A 405 3.90 -5.05 2.74
N LEU A 406 4.08 -3.91 2.10
CA LEU A 406 3.04 -3.22 1.35
C LEU A 406 3.16 -3.56 -0.13
N PRO A 407 2.04 -3.55 -0.88
CA PRO A 407 2.09 -3.72 -2.32
C PRO A 407 2.83 -2.55 -2.98
N ALA A 408 3.55 -2.83 -4.05
CA ALA A 408 4.23 -1.82 -4.84
C ALA A 408 3.22 -1.03 -5.71
N PRO A 409 3.44 0.28 -5.93
CA PRO A 409 2.63 1.06 -6.85
C PRO A 409 2.82 0.57 -8.30
N VAL A 410 1.69 0.44 -9.03
CA VAL A 410 1.68 -0.09 -10.41
C VAL A 410 1.16 0.90 -11.45
N MET A 411 0.57 2.02 -11.02
CA MET A 411 0.10 3.07 -11.92
C MET A 411 0.83 4.38 -11.67
N ALA A 412 1.58 4.83 -12.66
CA ALA A 412 2.38 6.04 -12.62
C ALA A 412 1.82 7.13 -13.54
N PHE A 413 1.90 8.38 -13.08
CA PHE A 413 1.53 9.56 -13.85
C PHE A 413 2.57 10.66 -13.67
N ALA A 414 2.85 11.38 -14.75
CA ALA A 414 3.59 12.62 -14.68
C ALA A 414 2.69 13.74 -14.15
N VAL A 415 3.16 14.46 -13.15
CA VAL A 415 2.44 15.54 -12.47
C VAL A 415 3.02 16.89 -12.87
N ALA A 416 2.19 17.77 -13.37
CA ALA A 416 2.55 19.14 -13.66
C ALA A 416 1.61 20.12 -12.93
N PRO A 417 2.15 21.18 -12.28
CA PRO A 417 1.32 22.22 -11.69
C PRO A 417 0.56 22.95 -12.79
N LYS A 418 -0.71 23.34 -12.51
CA LYS A 418 -1.46 24.17 -13.44
C LYS A 418 -0.98 25.63 -13.45
N SER A 419 -0.47 26.11 -12.33
CA SER A 419 0.03 27.48 -12.17
C SER A 419 1.55 27.49 -12.12
N ARG A 420 2.18 28.39 -12.86
CA ARG A 420 3.63 28.62 -12.78
C ARG A 420 4.01 29.13 -11.39
N GLY A 421 5.03 28.52 -10.78
CA GLY A 421 5.52 28.87 -9.45
C GLY A 421 4.97 27.99 -8.32
N ASP A 422 4.07 27.06 -8.59
CA ASP A 422 3.55 26.12 -7.57
C ASP A 422 4.35 24.80 -7.48
N GLU A 423 5.44 24.65 -8.26
CA GLU A 423 6.22 23.39 -8.32
C GLU A 423 6.71 22.93 -6.94
N GLU A 424 7.28 23.85 -6.15
CA GLU A 424 7.79 23.53 -4.80
C GLU A 424 6.64 23.17 -3.84
N LYS A 425 5.52 23.89 -3.95
CA LYS A 425 4.32 23.63 -3.15
C LYS A 425 3.69 22.29 -3.50
N VAL A 426 3.60 21.93 -4.79
CA VAL A 426 3.17 20.61 -5.27
C VAL A 426 4.03 19.52 -4.66
N LEU A 427 5.36 19.63 -4.81
CA LEU A 427 6.30 18.62 -4.32
C LEU A 427 6.22 18.44 -2.80
N THR A 428 6.16 19.55 -2.05
CA THR A 428 6.04 19.52 -0.59
C THR A 428 4.74 18.87 -0.15
N SER A 429 3.63 19.17 -0.84
CA SER A 429 2.31 18.61 -0.53
C SER A 429 2.23 17.11 -0.87
N LEU A 430 2.79 16.69 -2.00
CA LEU A 430 2.89 15.27 -2.38
C LEU A 430 3.73 14.47 -1.37
N ARG A 431 4.84 15.02 -0.87
CA ARG A 431 5.64 14.36 0.17
C ARG A 431 4.85 14.16 1.47
N ARG A 432 4.01 15.14 1.85
CA ARG A 432 3.13 14.98 3.02
C ARG A 432 2.09 13.86 2.82
N LEU A 433 1.52 13.75 1.62
CA LEU A 433 0.60 12.65 1.29
C LEU A 433 1.31 11.29 1.27
N GLN A 434 2.56 11.23 0.78
CA GLN A 434 3.39 10.03 0.85
C GLN A 434 3.72 9.61 2.30
N GLU A 435 3.82 10.56 3.22
CA GLU A 435 3.98 10.25 4.66
C GLU A 435 2.71 9.64 5.27
N GLU A 436 1.51 10.00 4.74
CA GLU A 436 0.24 9.39 5.15
C GLU A 436 0.06 7.99 4.55
N ASP A 437 0.40 7.83 3.28
CA ASP A 437 0.26 6.58 2.54
C ASP A 437 1.61 6.14 1.94
N PRO A 438 2.27 5.17 2.57
CA PRO A 438 3.57 4.68 2.12
C PRO A 438 3.52 3.86 0.82
N THR A 439 2.34 3.60 0.25
CA THR A 439 2.18 2.98 -1.07
C THR A 439 2.24 3.98 -2.23
N ILE A 440 2.34 5.26 -1.91
CA ILE A 440 2.61 6.30 -2.91
C ILE A 440 4.11 6.33 -3.21
N ASP A 441 4.50 6.18 -4.47
CA ASP A 441 5.84 6.48 -4.91
C ASP A 441 5.91 7.86 -5.56
N LEU A 442 6.94 8.61 -5.18
CA LEU A 442 7.17 9.97 -5.65
C LEU A 442 8.64 10.14 -5.99
N HIS A 443 8.93 10.28 -7.27
CA HIS A 443 10.29 10.51 -7.74
C HIS A 443 10.32 11.45 -8.94
N ARG A 444 11.50 11.99 -9.24
CA ARG A 444 11.76 12.72 -10.47
C ARG A 444 12.49 11.79 -11.44
N ASP A 445 11.91 11.58 -12.60
CA ASP A 445 12.57 10.84 -13.65
C ASP A 445 13.77 11.65 -14.16
N GLN A 446 14.96 11.05 -14.14
CA GLN A 446 16.21 11.75 -14.46
C GLN A 446 16.37 12.04 -15.96
N GLN A 447 15.75 11.24 -16.82
CA GLN A 447 15.87 11.38 -18.27
C GLN A 447 14.80 12.32 -18.82
N THR A 448 13.55 12.16 -18.42
CA THR A 448 12.46 13.01 -18.89
C THR A 448 12.33 14.31 -18.10
N GLY A 449 12.93 14.37 -16.91
CA GLY A 449 12.82 15.49 -15.97
C GLY A 449 11.45 15.64 -15.35
N GLU A 450 10.52 14.73 -15.63
CA GLU A 450 9.16 14.77 -15.13
C GLU A 450 9.09 14.38 -13.63
N GLN A 451 8.18 15.04 -12.91
CA GLN A 451 7.81 14.61 -11.57
C GLN A 451 6.78 13.50 -11.71
N ILE A 452 7.10 12.31 -11.22
CA ILE A 452 6.24 11.12 -11.28
C ILE A 452 5.58 10.89 -9.93
N VAL A 453 4.27 10.62 -9.95
CA VAL A 453 3.51 10.06 -8.82
C VAL A 453 2.96 8.71 -9.24
N ALA A 454 3.20 7.69 -8.44
CA ALA A 454 2.64 6.37 -8.67
C ALA A 454 1.84 5.88 -7.46
N GLY A 455 0.80 5.11 -7.72
CA GLY A 455 -0.09 4.52 -6.73
C GLY A 455 -0.57 3.13 -7.14
N LEU A 456 -1.36 2.50 -6.29
CA LEU A 456 -1.86 1.13 -6.49
C LEU A 456 -2.93 1.04 -7.58
N SER A 457 -3.53 2.17 -7.99
CA SER A 457 -4.54 2.23 -9.06
C SER A 457 -4.74 3.67 -9.53
N GLN A 458 -5.51 3.83 -10.61
CA GLN A 458 -5.95 5.14 -11.08
C GLN A 458 -6.77 5.88 -10.01
N VAL A 459 -7.72 5.19 -9.36
CA VAL A 459 -8.54 5.77 -8.28
C VAL A 459 -7.67 6.27 -7.14
N HIS A 460 -6.59 5.55 -6.79
CA HIS A 460 -5.63 5.98 -5.79
C HIS A 460 -4.96 7.31 -6.17
N VAL A 461 -4.46 7.42 -7.41
CA VAL A 461 -3.83 8.67 -7.89
C VAL A 461 -4.83 9.82 -8.01
N GLU A 462 -6.07 9.56 -8.40
CA GLU A 462 -7.15 10.56 -8.42
C GLU A 462 -7.43 11.12 -7.01
N VAL A 463 -7.47 10.25 -5.99
CA VAL A 463 -7.63 10.67 -4.59
C VAL A 463 -6.45 11.53 -4.13
N ILE A 464 -5.22 11.20 -4.52
CA ILE A 464 -4.05 12.04 -4.23
C ILE A 464 -4.22 13.43 -4.82
N VAL A 465 -4.69 13.55 -6.06
CA VAL A 465 -4.93 14.84 -6.73
C VAL A 465 -6.07 15.62 -6.07
N ASP A 466 -7.15 14.95 -5.70
CA ASP A 466 -8.26 15.59 -4.99
C ASP A 466 -7.79 16.15 -3.63
N ARG A 467 -7.01 15.38 -2.89
CA ARG A 467 -6.41 15.83 -1.61
C ARG A 467 -5.44 16.99 -1.78
N LEU A 468 -4.64 17.01 -2.86
CA LEU A 468 -3.79 18.17 -3.18
C LEU A 468 -4.62 19.44 -3.33
N ARG A 469 -5.74 19.35 -4.05
CA ARG A 469 -6.63 20.49 -4.28
C ARG A 469 -7.36 20.92 -2.99
N GLU A 470 -7.94 19.97 -2.27
CA GLU A 470 -8.83 20.27 -1.13
C GLU A 470 -8.06 20.65 0.14
N ARG A 471 -6.98 19.94 0.45
CA ARG A 471 -6.23 20.16 1.70
C ARG A 471 -5.10 21.19 1.56
N PHE A 472 -4.48 21.28 0.38
CA PHE A 472 -3.32 22.12 0.16
C PHE A 472 -3.57 23.28 -0.80
N GLY A 473 -4.74 23.34 -1.48
CA GLY A 473 -5.09 24.38 -2.43
C GLY A 473 -4.12 24.41 -3.61
N VAL A 474 -3.73 23.23 -4.11
CA VAL A 474 -2.80 23.06 -5.22
C VAL A 474 -3.47 22.28 -6.34
N GLU A 475 -3.49 22.83 -7.55
CA GLU A 475 -4.03 22.15 -8.72
C GLU A 475 -2.93 21.61 -9.63
N VAL A 476 -3.07 20.35 -10.04
CA VAL A 476 -2.14 19.67 -10.92
C VAL A 476 -2.86 19.06 -12.12
N THR A 477 -2.09 18.79 -13.17
CA THR A 477 -2.52 18.02 -14.33
C THR A 477 -1.77 16.70 -14.33
N LEU A 478 -2.48 15.59 -14.48
CA LEU A 478 -1.93 14.26 -14.69
C LEU A 478 -1.77 13.97 -16.17
N LYS A 479 -0.64 13.41 -16.57
CA LYS A 479 -0.37 12.90 -17.91
C LYS A 479 0.26 11.51 -17.81
N PRO A 480 0.11 10.64 -18.82
CA PRO A 480 0.93 9.44 -18.91
C PRO A 480 2.42 9.84 -18.86
N PRO A 481 3.25 9.10 -18.12
CA PRO A 481 4.70 9.34 -18.10
C PRO A 481 5.29 9.20 -19.49
N ARG A 482 6.28 9.99 -19.80
CA ARG A 482 7.04 9.80 -21.04
C ARG A 482 7.89 8.54 -20.91
N VAL A 483 7.92 7.76 -21.98
CA VAL A 483 8.85 6.62 -22.06
C VAL A 483 10.26 7.18 -22.24
N PRO A 484 11.24 6.78 -21.40
CA PRO A 484 12.62 7.27 -21.51
C PRO A 484 13.34 6.56 -22.66
N TYR A 485 12.98 6.91 -23.90
CA TYR A 485 13.69 6.42 -25.08
C TYR A 485 15.12 6.91 -25.09
N GLN A 486 15.98 6.18 -25.82
CA GLN A 486 17.35 6.57 -26.06
C GLN A 486 17.67 6.44 -27.55
N GLU A 487 18.78 7.00 -27.98
CA GLU A 487 19.29 6.85 -29.34
C GLU A 487 20.62 6.07 -29.32
N THR A 488 20.91 5.34 -30.40
CA THR A 488 22.21 4.72 -30.64
C THR A 488 22.52 4.70 -32.12
N ILE A 489 23.67 4.17 -32.49
CA ILE A 489 24.11 4.08 -33.88
C ILE A 489 24.37 2.63 -34.31
N ARG A 490 24.11 2.30 -35.56
CA ARG A 490 24.36 0.96 -36.13
C ARG A 490 25.71 0.80 -36.82
N ARG A 491 26.32 1.90 -37.27
CA ARG A 491 27.57 1.86 -38.02
C ARG A 491 28.50 2.98 -37.62
N SER A 492 29.78 2.80 -37.91
CA SER A 492 30.78 3.83 -37.71
C SER A 492 30.63 4.97 -38.73
N ALA A 493 30.93 6.19 -38.31
CA ALA A 493 30.93 7.35 -39.17
C ALA A 493 31.96 8.39 -38.66
N ALA A 494 32.39 9.25 -39.55
CA ALA A 494 33.29 10.35 -39.22
C ALA A 494 32.54 11.70 -39.22
N GLY A 495 32.93 12.59 -38.34
CA GLY A 495 32.39 13.93 -38.27
C GLY A 495 33.49 14.99 -38.23
N HIS A 496 33.26 16.10 -38.89
CA HIS A 496 34.15 17.25 -38.90
C HIS A 496 33.41 18.48 -38.39
N GLY A 497 33.83 19.01 -37.27
CA GLY A 497 33.30 20.24 -36.70
C GLY A 497 34.28 21.40 -36.82
N ARG A 498 33.86 22.49 -37.44
CA ARG A 498 34.66 23.68 -37.60
C ARG A 498 33.88 24.92 -37.17
N HIS A 499 34.24 25.46 -36.03
CA HIS A 499 33.70 26.71 -35.55
C HIS A 499 34.66 27.87 -35.88
N LYS A 500 34.21 28.78 -36.77
CA LYS A 500 34.95 29.98 -37.10
C LYS A 500 34.01 31.18 -37.07
N LYS A 501 34.27 32.13 -36.17
CA LYS A 501 33.49 33.37 -36.06
C LYS A 501 34.42 34.55 -35.89
N GLN A 502 34.27 35.55 -36.78
CA GLN A 502 34.96 36.83 -36.70
C GLN A 502 33.90 37.92 -36.55
N SER A 503 33.83 38.57 -35.40
CA SER A 503 32.94 39.69 -35.13
C SER A 503 33.73 40.74 -34.36
N GLY A 504 34.31 41.73 -35.05
CA GLY A 504 34.89 42.94 -34.49
C GLY A 504 35.66 42.76 -33.15
N GLY A 505 36.85 42.15 -33.16
CA GLY A 505 37.65 41.87 -31.99
C GLY A 505 38.38 40.52 -32.07
N ARG A 506 38.66 39.86 -30.95
CA ARG A 506 39.28 38.52 -30.90
C ARG A 506 38.38 37.50 -31.56
N GLY A 507 38.82 36.82 -32.60
CA GLY A 507 38.09 35.77 -33.30
C GLY A 507 37.86 34.52 -32.44
N GLN A 508 37.00 33.65 -32.91
CA GLN A 508 36.78 32.31 -32.32
C GLN A 508 37.14 31.26 -33.38
N PHE A 509 38.03 30.33 -33.05
CA PHE A 509 38.44 29.25 -33.94
C PHE A 509 38.57 27.94 -33.18
N GLY A 510 37.94 26.90 -33.69
CA GLY A 510 38.07 25.51 -33.23
C GLY A 510 37.77 24.57 -34.40
N ASP A 511 38.63 23.59 -34.63
CA ASP A 511 38.46 22.60 -35.69
C ASP A 511 38.85 21.23 -35.13
N CYS A 512 37.93 20.26 -35.20
CA CYS A 512 38.16 18.90 -34.72
C CYS A 512 37.51 17.89 -35.65
N ARG A 513 38.16 16.74 -35.77
CA ARG A 513 37.65 15.57 -36.52
C ARG A 513 37.55 14.39 -35.59
N ILE A 514 36.40 13.79 -35.59
CA ILE A 514 36.10 12.61 -34.78
C ILE A 514 35.63 11.45 -35.65
N GLU A 515 35.83 10.25 -35.15
CA GLU A 515 35.24 9.03 -35.66
C GLU A 515 34.39 8.43 -34.53
N ILE A 516 33.17 8.02 -34.83
CA ILE A 516 32.28 7.33 -33.89
C ILE A 516 32.05 5.89 -34.32
N GLU A 517 31.99 4.99 -33.37
CA GLU A 517 31.68 3.58 -33.60
C GLU A 517 30.69 3.05 -32.52
N PRO A 518 29.82 2.10 -32.90
CA PRO A 518 28.93 1.46 -31.89
C PRO A 518 29.76 0.63 -30.90
N MET A 519 29.40 0.67 -29.64
CA MET A 519 29.95 -0.20 -28.60
C MET A 519 29.08 -1.42 -28.43
N ASN A 520 29.59 -2.61 -28.78
CA ASN A 520 28.89 -3.90 -28.62
C ASN A 520 29.15 -4.54 -27.26
N ASP A 521 29.34 -3.76 -26.22
CA ASP A 521 29.71 -4.27 -24.89
C ASP A 521 28.49 -4.39 -23.98
N PRO A 522 28.36 -5.47 -23.15
CA PRO A 522 27.28 -5.63 -22.17
C PRO A 522 27.13 -4.50 -21.14
N ILE A 523 28.12 -3.60 -21.03
CA ILE A 523 28.07 -2.36 -20.22
C ILE A 523 26.96 -1.40 -20.65
N LEU A 524 26.41 -1.56 -21.86
CA LEU A 524 25.25 -0.78 -22.35
C LEU A 524 23.96 -0.96 -21.50
N ASN A 525 23.94 -1.95 -20.64
CA ASN A 525 22.77 -2.25 -19.82
C ASN A 525 22.89 -1.74 -18.37
N ASP A 526 23.95 -0.99 -18.04
CA ASP A 526 24.09 -0.33 -16.75
C ASP A 526 23.54 1.11 -16.82
N PRO A 527 22.41 1.43 -16.16
CA PRO A 527 21.85 2.77 -16.14
C PRO A 527 22.79 3.82 -15.51
N ALA A 528 23.75 3.38 -14.68
CA ALA A 528 24.70 4.25 -14.01
C ALA A 528 25.88 4.64 -14.93
N HIS A 529 26.11 3.87 -15.98
CA HIS A 529 27.22 4.10 -16.91
C HIS A 529 26.71 3.98 -18.35
N PRO A 530 26.03 5.02 -18.89
CA PRO A 530 25.64 5.02 -20.30
C PRO A 530 26.90 4.80 -21.14
N GLY A 531 26.92 3.70 -21.90
CA GLY A 531 28.10 3.26 -22.67
C GLY A 531 28.67 4.38 -23.54
N PHE A 532 29.58 5.14 -22.98
CA PHE A 532 30.30 6.21 -23.66
C PHE A 532 31.78 6.09 -23.39
N GLN A 533 32.57 6.11 -24.44
CA GLN A 533 34.02 6.13 -24.33
C GLN A 533 34.59 7.22 -25.24
N PHE A 534 35.37 8.14 -24.67
CA PHE A 534 36.12 9.13 -25.43
C PHE A 534 37.61 8.73 -25.49
N VAL A 535 38.18 8.67 -26.71
CA VAL A 535 39.55 8.25 -26.96
C VAL A 535 40.30 9.37 -27.66
N ASP A 536 41.31 9.89 -27.01
CA ASP A 536 42.23 10.85 -27.61
C ASP A 536 43.29 10.12 -28.45
N GLN A 537 43.32 10.39 -29.75
CA GLN A 537 44.29 9.86 -30.71
C GLN A 537 45.07 10.98 -31.45
N ILE A 538 45.04 12.21 -30.90
CA ILE A 538 45.74 13.35 -31.49
C ILE A 538 47.23 13.07 -31.53
N LYS A 539 47.81 13.30 -32.71
CA LYS A 539 49.26 13.21 -32.95
C LYS A 539 49.81 14.57 -33.38
N GLY A 540 51.05 14.84 -32.99
CA GLY A 540 51.76 16.04 -33.43
C GLY A 540 51.25 17.37 -32.87
N GLY A 541 50.33 17.36 -31.85
CA GLY A 541 49.86 18.56 -31.17
C GLY A 541 48.96 19.46 -32.03
N VAL A 542 48.28 18.90 -33.04
CA VAL A 542 47.37 19.64 -33.93
C VAL A 542 46.21 20.28 -33.18
N ILE A 543 45.83 19.67 -32.04
CA ILE A 543 44.96 20.27 -31.00
C ILE A 543 45.76 20.28 -29.70
N PRO A 544 45.97 21.44 -29.06
CA PRO A 544 46.60 21.51 -27.73
C PRO A 544 45.81 20.68 -26.71
N SER A 545 46.54 19.96 -25.85
CA SER A 545 45.92 19.07 -24.83
C SER A 545 44.94 19.78 -23.91
N SER A 546 45.13 21.09 -23.68
CA SER A 546 44.19 21.92 -22.88
C SER A 546 42.81 22.06 -23.51
N PHE A 547 42.64 21.86 -24.83
CA PHE A 547 41.34 21.99 -25.51
C PHE A 547 40.64 20.66 -25.75
N ILE A 548 41.31 19.52 -25.56
CA ILE A 548 40.71 18.18 -25.71
C ILE A 548 39.52 17.95 -24.76
N PRO A 549 39.58 18.33 -23.46
CA PRO A 549 38.44 18.23 -22.59
C PRO A 549 37.24 19.10 -23.02
N ALA A 550 37.49 20.21 -23.72
CA ALA A 550 36.43 21.05 -24.28
C ALA A 550 35.72 20.37 -25.46
N VAL A 551 36.45 19.64 -26.32
CA VAL A 551 35.87 18.82 -27.38
C VAL A 551 34.98 17.72 -26.78
N GLU A 552 35.48 17.00 -25.76
CA GLU A 552 34.70 15.97 -25.08
C GLU A 552 33.40 16.53 -24.46
N LYS A 553 33.46 17.70 -23.82
CA LYS A 553 32.25 18.38 -23.32
C LYS A 553 31.25 18.68 -24.44
N GLY A 554 31.74 19.11 -25.61
CA GLY A 554 30.90 19.36 -26.78
C GLY A 554 30.26 18.06 -27.33
N VAL A 555 31.02 16.98 -27.37
CA VAL A 555 30.54 15.66 -27.77
C VAL A 555 29.41 15.19 -26.83
N ARG A 556 29.62 15.28 -25.53
CA ARG A 556 28.59 14.91 -24.52
C ARG A 556 27.31 15.74 -24.66
N GLU A 557 27.43 17.05 -24.85
CA GLU A 557 26.28 17.94 -25.07
C GLU A 557 25.50 17.56 -26.35
N ALA A 558 26.15 17.17 -27.41
CA ALA A 558 25.49 16.70 -28.62
C ALA A 558 24.84 15.33 -28.43
N MET A 559 25.45 14.45 -27.65
CA MET A 559 24.83 13.16 -27.26
C MET A 559 23.58 13.34 -26.39
N GLU A 560 23.60 14.25 -25.44
CA GLU A 560 22.41 14.56 -24.60
C GLU A 560 21.26 15.11 -25.44
N ALA A 561 21.56 15.86 -26.51
CA ALA A 561 20.55 16.45 -27.39
C ALA A 561 19.95 15.48 -28.40
N GLY A 562 20.63 14.36 -28.72
CA GLY A 562 20.23 13.41 -29.74
C GLY A 562 20.14 14.00 -31.15
N VAL A 563 19.82 13.18 -32.15
CA VAL A 563 19.69 13.60 -33.56
C VAL A 563 18.39 13.18 -34.22
N LEU A 564 17.74 12.11 -33.75
CA LEU A 564 16.47 11.62 -34.32
C LEU A 564 15.27 12.29 -33.65
N ALA A 565 15.11 12.03 -32.38
CA ALA A 565 13.95 12.46 -31.60
C ALA A 565 14.31 13.31 -30.37
N GLY A 566 15.65 13.56 -30.16
CA GLY A 566 16.18 14.36 -29.07
C GLY A 566 16.28 13.59 -27.75
N TYR A 567 16.40 12.31 -27.87
CA TYR A 567 16.70 11.46 -26.74
C TYR A 567 18.23 11.29 -26.60
N PRO A 568 18.73 11.05 -25.37
CA PRO A 568 20.16 10.87 -25.15
C PRO A 568 20.72 9.71 -25.97
N VAL A 569 21.89 9.93 -26.58
CA VAL A 569 22.61 8.89 -27.32
C VAL A 569 23.50 8.09 -26.38
N GLN A 570 23.45 6.76 -26.50
CA GLN A 570 24.32 5.85 -25.73
C GLN A 570 24.95 4.78 -26.61
N GLY A 571 25.93 4.06 -26.07
CA GLY A 571 26.57 2.95 -26.76
C GLY A 571 27.53 3.42 -27.85
N VAL A 572 28.23 4.54 -27.65
CA VAL A 572 29.09 5.13 -28.66
C VAL A 572 30.51 5.36 -28.13
N ARG A 573 31.49 4.84 -28.88
CA ARG A 573 32.90 5.20 -28.71
C ARG A 573 33.27 6.29 -29.70
N VAL A 574 33.89 7.37 -29.17
CA VAL A 574 34.31 8.53 -29.95
C VAL A 574 35.82 8.62 -29.93
N ARG A 575 36.44 8.65 -31.10
CA ARG A 575 37.87 8.86 -31.28
C ARG A 575 38.11 10.25 -31.85
N LEU A 576 38.85 11.08 -31.13
CA LEU A 576 39.34 12.36 -31.61
C LEU A 576 40.71 12.13 -32.26
N PHE A 577 40.81 12.26 -33.59
CA PHE A 577 42.01 11.84 -34.30
C PHE A 577 42.74 12.98 -35.03
N ASP A 578 42.05 14.11 -35.36
CA ASP A 578 42.66 15.22 -36.09
C ASP A 578 41.96 16.56 -35.77
N GLY A 579 42.58 17.67 -36.16
CA GLY A 579 42.01 18.99 -36.00
C GLY A 579 43.00 20.10 -36.29
N ALA A 580 42.59 21.33 -36.00
CA ALA A 580 43.46 22.50 -36.15
C ALA A 580 43.16 23.55 -35.07
N TYR A 581 44.18 24.29 -34.66
CA TYR A 581 44.04 25.41 -33.76
C TYR A 581 44.68 26.71 -34.34
N HIS A 582 44.23 27.83 -33.84
CA HIS A 582 44.80 29.14 -34.16
C HIS A 582 45.37 29.74 -32.88
N SER A 583 46.64 30.20 -32.93
CA SER A 583 47.39 30.64 -31.74
C SER A 583 46.74 31.77 -30.94
N VAL A 584 45.89 32.60 -31.59
CA VAL A 584 45.24 33.76 -30.98
C VAL A 584 43.74 33.57 -30.78
N ASP A 585 43.04 32.93 -31.75
CA ASP A 585 41.57 32.88 -31.79
C ASP A 585 41.00 31.58 -31.24
N SER A 586 41.82 30.60 -30.90
CA SER A 586 41.33 29.35 -30.28
C SER A 586 40.97 29.55 -28.81
N SER A 587 39.89 28.93 -28.41
CA SER A 587 39.38 28.94 -27.04
C SER A 587 38.62 27.65 -26.73
N GLU A 588 38.47 27.34 -25.44
CA GLU A 588 37.67 26.20 -24.98
C GLU A 588 36.25 26.22 -25.55
N ILE A 589 35.61 27.40 -25.58
CA ILE A 589 34.24 27.56 -26.13
C ILE A 589 34.21 27.22 -27.62
N ALA A 590 35.23 27.65 -28.40
CA ALA A 590 35.29 27.36 -29.82
C ALA A 590 35.47 25.86 -30.09
N PHE A 591 36.32 25.16 -29.31
CA PHE A 591 36.50 23.72 -29.43
C PHE A 591 35.28 22.92 -28.90
N LYS A 592 34.59 23.40 -27.87
CA LYS A 592 33.34 22.83 -27.44
C LYS A 592 32.29 22.87 -28.57
N LEU A 593 32.11 24.03 -29.22
CA LEU A 593 31.16 24.17 -30.33
C LEU A 593 31.60 23.35 -31.57
N ALA A 594 32.88 23.22 -31.83
CA ALA A 594 33.39 22.34 -32.87
C ALA A 594 33.08 20.85 -32.55
N GLY A 595 33.26 20.45 -31.28
CA GLY A 595 32.88 19.10 -30.81
C GLY A 595 31.38 18.79 -30.99
N VAL A 596 30.51 19.73 -30.66
CA VAL A 596 29.05 19.61 -30.90
C VAL A 596 28.75 19.39 -32.40
N GLN A 597 29.39 20.22 -33.28
CA GLN A 597 29.16 20.10 -34.72
C GLN A 597 29.66 18.78 -35.29
N ALA A 598 30.89 18.36 -34.89
CA ALA A 598 31.47 17.10 -35.32
C ALA A 598 30.61 15.90 -34.91
N MET A 599 30.16 15.87 -33.65
CA MET A 599 29.36 14.78 -33.15
C MET A 599 28.00 14.70 -33.83
N ARG A 600 27.31 15.82 -34.01
CA ARG A 600 26.01 15.85 -34.71
C ARG A 600 26.12 15.31 -36.12
N GLN A 601 27.15 15.80 -36.89
CA GLN A 601 27.39 15.32 -38.27
C GLN A 601 27.71 13.82 -38.32
N ALA A 602 28.50 13.31 -37.37
CA ALA A 602 28.83 11.90 -37.30
C ALA A 602 27.59 11.05 -36.97
N LEU A 603 26.77 11.46 -35.99
CA LEU A 603 25.54 10.76 -35.62
C LEU A 603 24.55 10.66 -36.77
N GLU A 604 24.32 11.76 -37.52
CA GLU A 604 23.43 11.77 -38.70
C GLU A 604 23.86 10.79 -39.80
N GLN A 605 25.14 10.47 -39.90
CA GLN A 605 25.70 9.55 -40.90
C GLN A 605 25.85 8.12 -40.41
N ALA A 606 25.72 7.88 -39.09
CA ALA A 606 25.98 6.61 -38.45
C ALA A 606 24.78 5.65 -38.42
N ASP A 607 23.71 5.91 -39.17
CA ASP A 607 22.43 5.16 -39.15
C ASP A 607 21.86 5.11 -37.73
N PRO A 608 21.44 6.28 -37.18
CA PRO A 608 20.95 6.37 -35.82
C PRO A 608 19.58 5.67 -35.68
N VAL A 609 19.37 5.00 -34.54
CA VAL A 609 18.12 4.26 -34.21
C VAL A 609 17.68 4.59 -32.81
N LEU A 610 16.35 4.43 -32.55
CA LEU A 610 15.76 4.56 -31.22
C LEU A 610 15.84 3.24 -30.45
N LEU A 611 16.11 3.37 -29.17
CA LEU A 611 16.06 2.29 -28.19
C LEU A 611 14.86 2.50 -27.25
N GLU A 612 14.13 1.41 -26.96
CA GLU A 612 13.06 1.39 -25.96
C GLU A 612 13.48 0.60 -24.73
N PRO A 613 13.04 1.02 -23.51
CA PRO A 613 13.29 0.26 -22.29
C PRO A 613 12.42 -1.00 -22.25
N ILE A 614 13.05 -2.14 -22.01
CA ILE A 614 12.39 -3.43 -21.76
C ILE A 614 12.34 -3.66 -20.25
N MET A 615 11.15 -4.00 -19.78
CA MET A 615 10.88 -4.29 -18.38
C MET A 615 10.81 -5.80 -18.17
N LEU A 616 11.35 -6.27 -17.06
CA LEU A 616 11.06 -7.59 -16.50
C LEU A 616 9.77 -7.47 -15.68
N VAL A 617 8.76 -8.21 -16.10
CA VAL A 617 7.45 -8.24 -15.47
C VAL A 617 7.32 -9.57 -14.74
N ASN A 618 7.11 -9.53 -13.43
CA ASN A 618 6.76 -10.71 -12.63
C ASN A 618 5.28 -10.60 -12.26
N LEU A 619 4.46 -11.53 -12.75
CA LEU A 619 3.02 -11.56 -12.48
C LEU A 619 2.68 -12.73 -11.57
N SER A 620 1.70 -12.53 -10.69
CA SER A 620 1.08 -13.58 -9.90
C SER A 620 -0.41 -13.62 -10.25
N VAL A 621 -0.89 -14.70 -10.85
CA VAL A 621 -2.26 -14.80 -11.37
C VAL A 621 -2.88 -16.16 -11.05
N PRO A 622 -4.23 -16.26 -10.94
CA PRO A 622 -4.90 -17.56 -10.80
C PRO A 622 -4.57 -18.49 -11.98
N GLU A 623 -4.42 -19.78 -11.70
CA GLU A 623 -4.13 -20.79 -12.73
C GLU A 623 -5.12 -20.73 -13.89
N THR A 624 -6.40 -20.48 -13.61
CA THR A 624 -7.47 -20.36 -14.62
C THR A 624 -7.29 -19.20 -15.60
N CYS A 625 -6.53 -18.17 -15.23
CA CYS A 625 -6.33 -16.94 -16.01
C CYS A 625 -5.00 -16.93 -16.78
N VAL A 626 -4.13 -17.93 -16.58
CA VAL A 626 -2.77 -17.99 -17.16
C VAL A 626 -2.79 -17.86 -18.68
N GLY A 627 -3.70 -18.58 -19.36
CA GLY A 627 -3.82 -18.54 -20.81
C GLY A 627 -4.15 -17.16 -21.36
N ASP A 628 -5.13 -16.49 -20.76
CA ASP A 628 -5.59 -15.15 -21.17
C ASP A 628 -4.52 -14.10 -20.91
N VAL A 629 -3.83 -14.18 -19.77
CA VAL A 629 -2.72 -13.27 -19.40
C VAL A 629 -1.55 -13.43 -20.38
N ILE A 630 -1.15 -14.65 -20.74
CA ILE A 630 -0.09 -14.88 -21.72
C ILE A 630 -0.52 -14.37 -23.11
N GLY A 631 -1.78 -14.57 -23.49
CA GLY A 631 -2.33 -14.03 -24.73
C GLY A 631 -2.23 -12.51 -24.79
N ASP A 632 -2.60 -11.83 -23.70
CA ASP A 632 -2.51 -10.37 -23.59
C ASP A 632 -1.06 -9.87 -23.60
N LEU A 633 -0.15 -10.50 -22.85
CA LEU A 633 1.28 -10.17 -22.89
C LEU A 633 1.88 -10.29 -24.30
N ASN A 634 1.54 -11.35 -25.03
CA ASN A 634 1.98 -11.52 -26.42
C ASN A 634 1.46 -10.38 -27.32
N SER A 635 0.21 -9.94 -27.12
CA SER A 635 -0.35 -8.80 -27.89
C SER A 635 0.41 -7.50 -27.61
N ARG A 636 1.03 -7.36 -26.43
CA ARG A 636 1.86 -6.24 -25.96
C ARG A 636 3.35 -6.41 -26.29
N ARG A 637 3.68 -7.22 -27.27
CA ARG A 637 5.07 -7.54 -27.63
C ARG A 637 5.86 -8.19 -26.48
N GLY A 638 5.16 -8.75 -25.50
CA GLY A 638 5.75 -9.46 -24.37
C GLY A 638 6.36 -10.79 -24.78
N ARG A 639 7.42 -11.19 -24.09
CA ARG A 639 8.12 -12.45 -24.27
C ARG A 639 8.11 -13.23 -22.97
N PRO A 640 7.17 -14.15 -22.75
CA PRO A 640 7.18 -15.00 -21.56
C PRO A 640 8.49 -15.78 -21.44
N GLN A 641 9.10 -15.76 -20.25
CA GLN A 641 10.38 -16.41 -19.96
C GLN A 641 10.21 -17.69 -19.13
N GLY A 642 9.15 -17.78 -18.33
CA GLY A 642 8.88 -18.94 -17.47
C GLY A 642 7.58 -18.80 -16.71
N MET A 643 7.12 -19.94 -16.18
CA MET A 643 5.93 -20.03 -15.33
C MET A 643 6.20 -21.06 -14.23
N GLU A 644 5.82 -20.71 -13.00
CA GLU A 644 6.00 -21.57 -11.83
C GLU A 644 4.71 -21.58 -10.99
N PRO A 645 4.14 -22.75 -10.67
CA PRO A 645 2.99 -22.84 -9.77
C PRO A 645 3.39 -22.39 -8.34
N ALA A 646 2.57 -21.54 -7.73
CA ALA A 646 2.75 -21.03 -6.37
C ALA A 646 1.42 -21.17 -5.59
N GLY A 647 1.09 -22.39 -5.17
CA GLY A 647 -0.17 -22.71 -4.51
C GLY A 647 -1.38 -22.59 -5.44
N ALA A 648 -2.32 -21.71 -5.11
CA ALA A 648 -3.51 -21.42 -5.96
C ALA A 648 -3.21 -20.40 -7.07
N MET A 649 -2.01 -19.85 -7.11
CA MET A 649 -1.55 -18.86 -8.08
C MET A 649 -0.45 -19.46 -8.96
N THR A 650 -0.20 -18.82 -10.10
CA THR A 650 0.93 -19.13 -10.99
C THR A 650 1.75 -17.84 -11.13
N GLU A 651 3.05 -17.95 -10.90
CA GLU A 651 3.99 -16.87 -11.18
C GLU A 651 4.43 -16.95 -12.64
N ILE A 652 4.27 -15.85 -13.36
CA ILE A 652 4.68 -15.69 -14.77
C ILE A 652 5.76 -14.62 -14.81
N ARG A 653 6.88 -14.95 -15.47
CA ARG A 653 7.95 -14.00 -15.76
C ARG A 653 7.97 -13.68 -17.24
N ALA A 654 7.96 -12.41 -17.61
CA ALA A 654 7.97 -11.95 -18.99
C ALA A 654 8.81 -10.69 -19.20
N GLU A 655 9.37 -10.54 -20.39
CA GLU A 655 10.01 -9.29 -20.84
C GLU A 655 9.02 -8.52 -21.71
N VAL A 656 8.73 -7.28 -21.35
CA VAL A 656 7.73 -6.44 -22.05
C VAL A 656 8.25 -5.02 -22.20
N PRO A 657 8.06 -4.37 -23.36
CA PRO A 657 8.41 -2.96 -23.52
C PRO A 657 7.64 -2.07 -22.54
N MET A 658 8.33 -1.10 -21.92
CA MET A 658 7.72 -0.19 -20.93
C MET A 658 6.49 0.54 -21.49
N ALA A 659 6.54 0.95 -22.76
CA ALA A 659 5.42 1.64 -23.40
C ALA A 659 4.10 0.87 -23.36
N GLU A 660 4.15 -0.46 -23.40
CA GLU A 660 2.98 -1.36 -23.38
C GLU A 660 2.46 -1.60 -21.96
N MET A 661 3.26 -1.28 -20.94
CA MET A 661 2.93 -1.52 -19.53
C MET A 661 2.32 -0.30 -18.84
N LEU A 662 2.39 0.89 -19.42
CA LEU A 662 1.88 2.13 -18.81
C LEU A 662 0.38 2.08 -18.47
N THR A 663 -0.39 1.28 -19.21
CA THR A 663 -1.84 1.11 -19.03
C THR A 663 -2.26 -0.33 -18.69
N TYR A 664 -1.33 -1.17 -18.25
CA TYR A 664 -1.57 -2.61 -18.10
C TYR A 664 -2.42 -2.97 -16.87
N ALA A 665 -2.30 -2.22 -15.77
CA ALA A 665 -2.95 -2.54 -14.51
C ALA A 665 -4.49 -2.75 -14.60
N PRO A 666 -5.26 -1.89 -15.29
CA PRO A 666 -6.70 -2.11 -15.49
C PRO A 666 -7.02 -3.39 -16.26
N ASP A 667 -6.22 -3.70 -17.28
CA ASP A 667 -6.43 -4.85 -18.14
C ASP A 667 -6.16 -6.16 -17.38
N LEU A 668 -5.07 -6.24 -16.63
CA LEU A 668 -4.78 -7.38 -15.74
C LEU A 668 -5.91 -7.60 -14.72
N ARG A 669 -6.40 -6.52 -14.09
CA ARG A 669 -7.53 -6.62 -13.15
C ARG A 669 -8.80 -7.16 -13.81
N SER A 670 -9.07 -6.74 -15.03
CA SER A 670 -10.22 -7.24 -15.80
C SER A 670 -10.08 -8.74 -16.12
N ILE A 671 -8.92 -9.16 -16.62
CA ILE A 671 -8.63 -10.55 -17.01
C ILE A 671 -8.72 -11.48 -15.79
N THR A 672 -8.20 -11.05 -14.66
CA THR A 672 -8.06 -11.87 -13.44
C THR A 672 -9.17 -11.64 -12.41
N ALA A 673 -10.23 -10.89 -12.74
CA ALA A 673 -11.28 -10.47 -11.81
C ALA A 673 -10.69 -9.82 -10.53
N GLY A 674 -9.60 -9.05 -10.68
CA GLY A 674 -8.91 -8.38 -9.58
C GLY A 674 -7.98 -9.25 -8.74
N GLN A 675 -7.79 -10.52 -9.10
CA GLN A 675 -6.92 -11.45 -8.35
C GLN A 675 -5.46 -11.37 -8.76
N GLY A 676 -5.16 -10.92 -10.00
CA GLY A 676 -3.80 -10.78 -10.50
C GLY A 676 -3.06 -9.59 -9.88
N ASP A 677 -1.74 -9.77 -9.74
CA ASP A 677 -0.81 -8.72 -9.31
C ASP A 677 0.46 -8.79 -10.15
N TYR A 678 1.23 -7.68 -10.25
CA TYR A 678 2.49 -7.68 -10.97
C TYR A 678 3.48 -6.66 -10.42
N THR A 679 4.76 -6.89 -10.73
CA THR A 679 5.85 -5.95 -10.48
C THR A 679 6.63 -5.70 -11.77
N LEU A 680 7.25 -4.51 -11.86
CA LEU A 680 8.05 -4.07 -12.99
C LEU A 680 9.46 -3.76 -12.52
N GLU A 681 10.46 -4.28 -13.24
CA GLU A 681 11.86 -3.96 -13.03
C GLU A 681 12.49 -3.61 -14.39
N PHE A 682 13.31 -2.57 -14.44
CA PHE A 682 14.06 -2.26 -15.65
C PHE A 682 15.08 -3.39 -15.94
N LEU A 683 15.06 -3.90 -17.17
CA LEU A 683 15.97 -4.97 -17.57
C LEU A 683 17.10 -4.46 -18.48
N ARG A 684 16.74 -3.87 -19.62
CA ARG A 684 17.69 -3.36 -20.63
C ARG A 684 17.00 -2.48 -21.66
N TYR A 685 17.80 -1.86 -22.50
CA TYR A 685 17.31 -1.22 -23.72
C TYR A 685 17.40 -2.16 -24.92
N GLU A 686 16.39 -2.14 -25.81
CA GLU A 686 16.37 -2.83 -27.09
C GLU A 686 15.97 -1.87 -28.21
N GLU A 687 16.35 -2.20 -29.43
CA GLU A 687 16.00 -1.40 -30.61
C GLU A 687 14.50 -1.38 -30.86
N LEU A 688 13.93 -0.17 -30.97
CA LEU A 688 12.51 0.04 -31.26
C LEU A 688 12.21 -0.35 -32.72
N PRO A 689 11.19 -1.18 -33.00
CA PRO A 689 10.78 -1.52 -34.37
C PRO A 689 10.54 -0.28 -35.24
N GLY A 690 11.06 -0.27 -36.49
CA GLY A 690 11.09 0.93 -37.34
C GLY A 690 9.74 1.63 -37.57
N HIS A 691 8.64 0.87 -37.67
CA HIS A 691 7.29 1.45 -37.82
C HIS A 691 6.79 2.18 -36.56
N LEU A 692 7.27 1.79 -35.35
CA LEU A 692 7.01 2.48 -34.09
C LEU A 692 7.97 3.65 -33.91
N ALA A 693 9.23 3.49 -34.29
CA ALA A 693 10.24 4.54 -34.20
C ALA A 693 9.82 5.78 -34.97
N GLN A 694 9.24 5.61 -36.17
CA GLN A 694 8.74 6.71 -36.97
C GLN A 694 7.65 7.52 -36.23
N LYS A 695 6.70 6.86 -35.57
CA LYS A 695 5.65 7.52 -34.78
C LYS A 695 6.23 8.32 -33.61
N VAL A 696 7.21 7.74 -32.91
CA VAL A 696 7.88 8.42 -31.79
C VAL A 696 8.64 9.66 -32.26
N VAL A 697 9.34 9.59 -33.40
CA VAL A 697 10.05 10.74 -34.00
C VAL A 697 9.07 11.86 -34.40
N GLU A 698 7.97 11.51 -35.05
CA GLU A 698 6.91 12.47 -35.44
C GLU A 698 6.32 13.17 -34.21
N GLN A 699 6.00 12.41 -33.15
CA GLN A 699 5.46 12.93 -31.92
C GLN A 699 6.45 13.86 -31.19
N ALA A 700 7.72 13.45 -31.06
CA ALA A 700 8.76 14.26 -30.46
C ALA A 700 9.02 15.57 -31.24
N SER A 701 8.92 15.53 -32.58
CA SER A 701 9.04 16.71 -33.41
C SER A 701 7.87 17.69 -33.20
N ALA A 702 6.66 17.18 -33.09
CA ALA A 702 5.46 18.00 -32.81
C ALA A 702 5.53 18.65 -31.42
N GLU A 703 5.98 17.91 -30.39
CA GLU A 703 6.15 18.45 -29.04
C GLU A 703 7.21 19.56 -28.96
N ARG A 704 8.33 19.40 -29.65
CA ARG A 704 9.36 20.44 -29.74
C ARG A 704 8.84 21.70 -30.43
N ALA A 705 8.11 21.54 -31.54
CA ALA A 705 7.50 22.68 -32.24
C ALA A 705 6.52 23.43 -31.31
N ALA A 706 5.71 22.70 -30.53
CA ALA A 706 4.79 23.30 -29.56
C ALA A 706 5.49 23.97 -28.37
N ALA A 707 6.68 23.49 -27.96
CA ALA A 707 7.46 24.08 -26.87
C ALA A 707 8.18 25.38 -27.29
N HIS A 708 8.41 25.59 -28.60
CA HIS A 708 9.04 26.79 -29.16
C HIS A 708 8.04 27.84 -29.67
N ALA A 709 6.74 27.51 -29.73
CA ALA A 709 5.66 28.42 -30.04
C ALA A 709 5.05 29.04 -28.76
#